data_694d06e8a406f08cdc8155aa6b001e4b
#
_entry.id   694d06e8a406f08cdc8155aa6b001e4b
#
_cell.length_a   1.000
_cell.length_b   1.000
_cell.length_c   1.000
_cell.angle_alpha   90.00
_cell.angle_beta   90.00
_cell.angle_gamma   90.00
#
_symmetry.space_group_name_H-M   'P 1'
#
loop_
_entity.id
_entity.type
_entity.pdbx_description
1 polymer ?
#
loop_
_entity_poly.entity_id
_entity_poly.type
_entity_poly.pdbx_seq_one_letter_code
_entity_poly.pdbx_strand_id
1 'polypeptide(L)'
;MAVLAYSLGKREINQHFNIKNAKLISLVLVGLLVVFHTASRYYGGGDSCDWLLSRGRFLGENVWQPYGCMMHKYKSIETKTCLAKKRVAFVGDSRIRQLFYSFIKTIDPNQREVGIKHEDIPFEDKRSSLNVDFLWYPEANDSMKEQLISWNVSIHVKVCYKQWSIRLGSGSSKTLQQYKVNLTAIAVHLEKLAEHGEVYWVLQDPVYEKMLSDERKKITNKQLELYNEVAADVLNSIKRTGRSRIKLLASYRQAGLETITQSQDGLHMHESTRDVGAMILMNSVCNKLLRPIDGSCCQTLPPLNLLQKLSACFFLGSSLVFVVLHILGNNRHRRPVPSDIESLEEKKPATAAVPLALTAPFQALCRMGIIMGYFYLCDRADVFMKEQKFYTHATFFIPLVNIFVLGVFYYENSKETKLLNREQTDEWKGWMQLVILIYHMSGASAFLPVYMHVRVLVAAYLFQTGYGHFSFFWLKGDFGLYRVCQVLFRLNFLVLVLCLVMNRPYQFYYFVPLVTFWFVVIYATMAMWPQILQKKANSSGFWHIGVLVKLLSLLIFICVFAYSQGFFENVFSVWPISNLFELNGTVHEWWFRWKLDRFAVIHGMLFAFIYLVLQKRLVLSEGKGESLFSAKISKLLLSLSIVSFITYSIWASSCKTKTECNEMHPYIFVVQILAFILIRNIPGYARSVYSSFFAWFGKISLELFICQYHIWLAADTKGILVLIPGNPSFNIVVSTFIFVCVAHEISLITNDLAQVVIPKDSAALLKRLGAVTLVTMVVLLLARGTHGA
;
A
#
# COMPACT_ATOMS: atom_id res chain seq x y z
N MET A 1 10.77 43.53 21.99
CA MET A 1 11.88 42.94 21.18
C MET A 1 11.71 41.47 20.92
N ALA A 2 11.38 40.58 21.87
CA ALA A 2 11.20 39.15 21.63
C ALA A 2 10.09 38.84 20.63
N VAL A 3 8.96 39.53 20.65
CA VAL A 3 7.86 39.36 19.67
C VAL A 3 8.24 39.80 18.25
N LEU A 4 9.08 40.87 18.14
CA LEU A 4 9.58 41.35 16.86
C LEU A 4 10.63 40.41 16.26
N ALA A 5 11.54 39.86 17.09
CA ALA A 5 12.53 38.87 16.69
C ALA A 5 11.86 37.57 16.27
N TYR A 6 10.79 37.13 16.96
CA TYR A 6 9.99 35.98 16.59
C TYR A 6 9.23 36.17 15.26
N SER A 7 8.70 37.37 15.01
CA SER A 7 8.01 37.68 13.75
C SER A 7 8.97 37.83 12.57
N LEU A 8 10.20 38.33 12.79
CA LEU A 8 11.24 38.41 11.77
C LEU A 8 11.77 37.02 11.40
N GLY A 9 12.09 36.18 12.40
CA GLY A 9 12.50 34.80 12.14
C GLY A 9 11.43 33.96 11.43
N LYS A 10 10.15 34.16 11.76
CA LYS A 10 9.03 33.53 11.07
C LYS A 10 8.88 34.03 9.62
N ARG A 11 9.21 35.27 9.31
CA ARG A 11 9.21 35.80 7.95
C ARG A 11 10.35 35.21 7.11
N GLU A 12 11.56 35.13 7.65
CA GLU A 12 12.72 34.55 6.96
C GLU A 12 12.55 33.07 6.72
N ILE A 13 12.08 32.29 7.71
CA ILE A 13 11.78 30.87 7.55
C ILE A 13 10.71 30.67 6.49
N ASN A 14 9.63 31.43 6.48
CA ASN A 14 8.57 31.32 5.47
C ASN A 14 9.03 31.73 4.07
N GLN A 15 10.06 32.57 3.94
CA GLN A 15 10.61 32.96 2.65
C GLN A 15 11.34 31.79 1.97
N HIS A 16 12.06 30.96 2.74
CA HIS A 16 12.82 29.82 2.25
C HIS A 16 12.03 28.49 2.29
N PHE A 17 11.22 28.28 3.33
CA PHE A 17 10.39 27.08 3.51
C PHE A 17 8.91 27.36 3.19
N ASN A 18 8.63 27.72 1.96
CA ASN A 18 7.25 27.82 1.45
C ASN A 18 6.83 26.56 0.67
N ILE A 19 5.53 26.40 0.44
CA ILE A 19 4.98 25.25 -0.27
C ILE A 19 5.57 25.07 -1.68
N LYS A 20 5.90 26.17 -2.37
CA LYS A 20 6.50 26.10 -3.72
C LYS A 20 7.91 25.50 -3.66
N ASN A 21 8.74 25.97 -2.73
CA ASN A 21 10.10 25.45 -2.55
C ASN A 21 10.08 24.00 -2.05
N ALA A 22 9.16 23.62 -1.16
CA ALA A 22 9.00 22.25 -0.72
C ALA A 22 8.69 21.30 -1.90
N LYS A 23 7.80 21.69 -2.81
CA LYS A 23 7.48 20.91 -4.01
C LYS A 23 8.66 20.82 -4.98
N LEU A 24 9.43 21.92 -5.16
CA LEU A 24 10.64 21.92 -5.97
C LEU A 24 11.70 20.98 -5.39
N ILE A 25 11.94 21.04 -4.08
CA ILE A 25 12.84 20.12 -3.38
C ILE A 25 12.38 18.68 -3.56
N SER A 26 11.08 18.40 -3.39
CA SER A 26 10.51 17.07 -3.60
C SER A 26 10.76 16.57 -5.03
N LEU A 27 10.55 17.40 -6.04
CA LEU A 27 10.79 17.04 -7.45
C LEU A 27 12.27 16.72 -7.72
N VAL A 28 13.17 17.55 -7.21
CA VAL A 28 14.63 17.35 -7.34
C VAL A 28 15.06 16.06 -6.64
N LEU A 29 14.57 15.82 -5.41
CA LEU A 29 14.84 14.59 -4.68
C LEU A 29 14.35 13.35 -5.45
N VAL A 30 13.15 13.38 -5.99
CA VAL A 30 12.62 12.27 -6.82
C VAL A 30 13.54 12.03 -8.02
N GLY A 31 13.95 13.08 -8.73
CA GLY A 31 14.86 12.97 -9.87
C GLY A 31 16.19 12.32 -9.49
N LEU A 32 16.83 12.79 -8.41
CA LEU A 32 18.09 12.25 -7.91
C LEU A 32 17.94 10.78 -7.47
N LEU A 33 16.86 10.43 -6.78
CA LEU A 33 16.59 9.07 -6.33
C LEU A 33 16.34 8.12 -7.50
N VAL A 34 15.59 8.55 -8.53
CA VAL A 34 15.39 7.75 -9.75
C VAL A 34 16.73 7.48 -10.44
N VAL A 35 17.56 8.51 -10.61
CA VAL A 35 18.89 8.36 -11.21
C VAL A 35 19.77 7.42 -10.39
N PHE A 36 19.81 7.60 -9.08
CA PHE A 36 20.60 6.76 -8.17
C PHE A 36 20.17 5.29 -8.24
N HIS A 37 18.89 4.98 -8.13
CA HIS A 37 18.39 3.61 -8.16
C HIS A 37 18.56 2.96 -9.53
N THR A 38 18.33 3.71 -10.61
CA THR A 38 18.54 3.20 -11.97
C THR A 38 20.01 2.92 -12.25
N ALA A 39 20.91 3.84 -11.85
CA ALA A 39 22.34 3.64 -11.96
C ALA A 39 22.84 2.47 -11.10
N SER A 40 22.37 2.37 -9.85
CA SER A 40 22.70 1.26 -8.95
C SER A 40 22.31 -0.11 -9.53
N ARG A 41 21.14 -0.18 -10.19
CA ARG A 41 20.71 -1.40 -10.89
C ARG A 41 21.56 -1.70 -12.13
N TYR A 42 21.86 -0.68 -12.91
CA TYR A 42 22.62 -0.85 -14.14
C TYR A 42 24.07 -1.29 -13.88
N TYR A 43 24.76 -0.61 -12.96
CA TYR A 43 26.17 -0.89 -12.63
C TYR A 43 26.32 -1.99 -11.59
N GLY A 44 25.41 -2.11 -10.64
CA GLY A 44 25.47 -3.13 -9.57
C GLY A 44 25.01 -4.53 -9.98
N GLY A 45 24.43 -4.69 -11.17
CA GLY A 45 23.98 -5.97 -11.72
C GLY A 45 22.91 -6.68 -10.87
N GLY A 46 22.26 -5.99 -9.95
CA GLY A 46 21.36 -6.59 -8.96
C GLY A 46 19.93 -6.80 -9.48
N ASP A 47 19.64 -8.01 -9.93
CA ASP A 47 18.28 -8.52 -10.02
C ASP A 47 17.73 -8.77 -8.60
N SER A 48 16.42 -8.64 -8.41
CA SER A 48 15.77 -8.93 -7.13
C SER A 48 15.97 -10.38 -6.66
N CYS A 49 16.26 -11.29 -7.58
CA CYS A 49 16.66 -12.66 -7.28
C CYS A 49 18.05 -12.74 -6.65
N ASP A 50 19.00 -11.96 -7.15
CA ASP A 50 20.34 -11.89 -6.55
C ASP A 50 20.28 -11.32 -5.13
N TRP A 51 19.42 -10.35 -4.91
CA TRP A 51 19.20 -9.77 -3.57
C TRP A 51 18.60 -10.79 -2.59
N LEU A 52 17.60 -11.57 -3.02
CA LEU A 52 17.01 -12.65 -2.24
C LEU A 52 18.08 -13.66 -1.79
N LEU A 53 18.97 -14.04 -2.70
CA LEU A 53 19.96 -15.10 -2.49
C LEU A 53 21.23 -14.63 -1.79
N SER A 54 21.54 -13.31 -1.84
CA SER A 54 22.82 -12.80 -1.34
C SER A 54 22.75 -12.30 0.10
N ARG A 55 21.74 -11.54 0.48
CA ARG A 55 21.69 -10.86 1.78
C ARG A 55 20.29 -10.50 2.25
N GLY A 56 20.17 -10.35 3.57
CA GLY A 56 18.94 -9.94 4.23
C GLY A 56 19.21 -9.63 5.70
N ARG A 57 18.15 -9.51 6.49
CA ARG A 57 18.20 -9.31 7.94
C ARG A 57 16.92 -9.82 8.58
N PHE A 58 16.96 -10.15 9.86
CA PHE A 58 15.73 -10.42 10.61
C PHE A 58 15.04 -9.12 11.01
N LEU A 59 13.72 -9.09 10.84
CA LEU A 59 12.82 -8.12 11.45
C LEU A 59 12.21 -8.77 12.69
N GLY A 60 12.69 -8.39 13.89
CA GLY A 60 12.41 -9.14 15.10
C GLY A 60 13.06 -10.54 15.07
N GLU A 61 12.46 -11.52 15.75
CA GLU A 61 13.08 -12.84 15.92
C GLU A 61 12.81 -13.81 14.77
N ASN A 62 11.72 -13.62 13.99
CA ASN A 62 11.21 -14.69 13.11
C ASN A 62 10.90 -14.28 11.67
N VAL A 63 11.07 -13.02 11.29
CA VAL A 63 10.73 -12.55 9.95
C VAL A 63 11.99 -12.18 9.18
N TRP A 64 12.36 -13.01 8.21
CA TRP A 64 13.47 -12.71 7.32
C TRP A 64 13.07 -11.69 6.26
N GLN A 65 13.79 -10.58 6.14
CA GLN A 65 13.65 -9.54 5.15
C GLN A 65 14.85 -9.58 4.19
N PRO A 66 14.70 -10.08 2.96
CA PRO A 66 15.71 -9.94 1.91
C PRO A 66 15.99 -8.47 1.60
N TYR A 67 17.18 -8.18 1.13
CA TYR A 67 17.54 -6.83 0.74
C TYR A 67 16.76 -6.39 -0.50
N GLY A 68 16.02 -5.30 -0.37
CA GLY A 68 15.40 -4.59 -1.50
C GLY A 68 14.17 -5.22 -2.16
N CYS A 69 13.72 -6.39 -1.71
CA CYS A 69 12.53 -7.05 -2.23
C CYS A 69 11.78 -7.79 -1.12
N MET A 70 10.52 -8.14 -1.38
CA MET A 70 9.67 -8.82 -0.40
C MET A 70 9.67 -10.33 -0.60
N MET A 71 9.60 -11.07 0.51
CA MET A 71 9.49 -12.53 0.48
C MET A 71 8.04 -12.95 0.67
N HIS A 72 7.50 -13.73 -0.27
CA HIS A 72 6.17 -14.32 -0.13
C HIS A 72 6.20 -15.56 0.77
N LYS A 73 5.27 -15.64 1.70
CA LYS A 73 5.10 -16.82 2.56
C LYS A 73 4.15 -17.81 1.88
N TYR A 74 4.74 -18.84 1.25
CA TYR A 74 4.00 -19.87 0.53
C TYR A 74 3.14 -20.74 1.45
N LYS A 75 1.90 -20.98 1.02
CA LYS A 75 1.01 -21.97 1.62
C LYS A 75 1.12 -23.28 0.84
N SER A 76 0.75 -24.40 1.47
CA SER A 76 0.82 -25.74 0.87
C SER A 76 0.14 -25.84 -0.51
N ILE A 77 -1.02 -25.21 -0.69
CA ILE A 77 -1.73 -25.21 -1.98
C ILE A 77 -0.92 -24.49 -3.07
N GLU A 78 -0.37 -23.32 -2.75
CA GLU A 78 0.45 -22.54 -3.69
C GLU A 78 1.74 -23.28 -4.03
N THR A 79 2.39 -23.89 -3.03
CA THR A 79 3.59 -24.72 -3.21
C THR A 79 3.33 -25.89 -4.16
N LYS A 80 2.24 -26.64 -3.94
CA LYS A 80 1.84 -27.75 -4.81
C LYS A 80 1.53 -27.30 -6.24
N THR A 81 0.88 -26.14 -6.39
CA THR A 81 0.58 -25.58 -7.72
C THR A 81 1.86 -25.20 -8.47
N CYS A 82 2.80 -24.53 -7.78
CA CYS A 82 4.07 -24.13 -8.37
C CYS A 82 4.95 -25.32 -8.80
N LEU A 83 5.03 -26.33 -7.93
CA LEU A 83 5.92 -27.46 -8.09
C LEU A 83 5.27 -28.66 -8.79
N ALA A 84 4.02 -28.56 -9.23
CA ALA A 84 3.31 -29.62 -9.93
C ALA A 84 4.13 -30.17 -11.11
N LYS A 85 4.22 -31.51 -11.20
CA LYS A 85 4.97 -32.26 -12.23
C LYS A 85 6.46 -31.95 -12.25
N LYS A 86 7.05 -31.47 -11.14
CA LYS A 86 8.49 -31.18 -11.05
C LYS A 86 9.22 -32.23 -10.21
N ARG A 87 10.50 -32.37 -10.48
CA ARG A 87 11.42 -33.14 -9.65
C ARG A 87 12.42 -32.17 -9.01
N VAL A 88 12.59 -32.30 -7.69
CA VAL A 88 13.50 -31.49 -6.88
C VAL A 88 14.50 -32.42 -6.19
N ALA A 89 15.78 -32.14 -6.25
CA ALA A 89 16.81 -32.94 -5.60
C ALA A 89 17.62 -32.11 -4.61
N PHE A 90 17.75 -32.60 -3.40
CA PHE A 90 18.62 -32.09 -2.37
C PHE A 90 19.82 -33.04 -2.21
N VAL A 91 21.03 -32.53 -2.35
CA VAL A 91 22.26 -33.36 -2.33
C VAL A 91 23.24 -32.85 -1.29
N GLY A 92 23.56 -33.65 -0.30
CA GLY A 92 24.48 -33.24 0.73
C GLY A 92 24.49 -34.09 2.00
N ASP A 93 24.81 -33.45 3.11
CA ASP A 93 24.92 -34.06 4.45
C ASP A 93 23.65 -33.85 5.30
N SER A 94 23.77 -34.08 6.61
CA SER A 94 22.67 -33.90 7.57
C SER A 94 22.07 -32.49 7.61
N ARG A 95 22.82 -31.44 7.26
CA ARG A 95 22.35 -30.04 7.23
C ARG A 95 21.39 -29.83 6.05
N ILE A 96 21.73 -30.38 4.87
CA ILE A 96 20.84 -30.36 3.71
C ILE A 96 19.65 -31.27 3.92
N ARG A 97 19.79 -32.38 4.62
CA ARG A 97 18.66 -33.23 5.01
C ARG A 97 17.67 -32.44 5.86
N GLN A 98 18.12 -31.63 6.79
CA GLN A 98 17.23 -30.77 7.59
C GLN A 98 16.57 -29.66 6.76
N LEU A 99 17.26 -29.04 5.80
CA LEU A 99 16.68 -28.10 4.86
C LEU A 99 15.63 -28.78 3.95
N PHE A 100 15.90 -30.01 3.50
CA PHE A 100 14.94 -30.84 2.79
C PHE A 100 13.66 -31.07 3.61
N TYR A 101 13.76 -31.41 4.90
CA TYR A 101 12.57 -31.55 5.75
C TYR A 101 11.79 -30.24 5.89
N SER A 102 12.46 -29.10 6.09
CA SER A 102 11.76 -27.80 6.09
C SER A 102 11.11 -27.48 4.73
N PHE A 103 11.72 -27.89 3.63
CA PHE A 103 11.15 -27.72 2.31
C PHE A 103 9.91 -28.58 2.10
N ILE A 104 9.94 -29.88 2.41
CA ILE A 104 8.75 -30.76 2.27
C ILE A 104 7.62 -30.36 3.23
N LYS A 105 7.95 -29.80 4.41
CA LYS A 105 6.96 -29.25 5.33
C LYS A 105 6.14 -28.10 4.71
N THR A 106 6.70 -27.37 3.73
CA THR A 106 5.93 -26.38 2.95
C THR A 106 4.91 -27.02 2.02
N ILE A 107 5.13 -28.30 1.61
CA ILE A 107 4.25 -29.06 0.75
C ILE A 107 3.19 -29.78 1.58
N ASP A 108 3.63 -30.50 2.62
CA ASP A 108 2.77 -31.19 3.58
C ASP A 108 3.16 -30.84 5.02
N PRO A 109 2.42 -29.96 5.70
CA PRO A 109 2.72 -29.55 7.07
C PRO A 109 2.69 -30.67 8.10
N ASN A 110 2.06 -31.82 7.79
CA ASN A 110 1.96 -32.96 8.69
C ASN A 110 3.11 -33.96 8.55
N GLN A 111 4.00 -33.75 7.57
CA GLN A 111 5.14 -34.63 7.36
C GLN A 111 6.10 -34.56 8.53
N ARG A 112 6.42 -35.72 9.10
CA ARG A 112 7.39 -35.84 10.19
C ARG A 112 8.78 -36.17 9.66
N GLU A 113 9.81 -35.74 10.38
CA GLU A 113 11.18 -36.16 10.11
C GLU A 113 11.32 -37.67 10.36
N VAL A 114 11.83 -38.39 9.38
CA VAL A 114 12.11 -39.82 9.53
C VAL A 114 13.47 -39.96 10.16
N GLY A 115 13.62 -40.82 11.17
CA GLY A 115 14.86 -40.98 11.96
C GLY A 115 16.03 -41.68 11.19
N ILE A 116 15.90 -41.83 9.87
CA ILE A 116 16.94 -42.47 9.01
C ILE A 116 18.17 -41.60 8.94
N LYS A 117 19.34 -42.17 9.20
CA LYS A 117 20.65 -41.51 9.15
C LYS A 117 21.49 -42.07 8.00
N HIS A 118 22.12 -41.18 7.24
CA HIS A 118 23.11 -41.52 6.20
C HIS A 118 22.57 -42.30 5.00
N GLU A 119 21.27 -42.16 4.66
CA GLU A 119 20.62 -42.77 3.49
C GLU A 119 19.85 -41.75 2.66
N ASP A 120 19.51 -42.14 1.45
CA ASP A 120 18.69 -41.38 0.53
C ASP A 120 17.20 -41.42 1.00
N ILE A 121 16.50 -40.33 0.86
CA ILE A 121 15.12 -40.18 1.33
C ILE A 121 14.26 -39.65 0.18
N PRO A 122 13.41 -40.47 -0.43
CA PRO A 122 12.44 -40.01 -1.42
C PRO A 122 11.18 -39.44 -0.73
N PHE A 123 10.59 -38.41 -1.34
CA PHE A 123 9.28 -37.89 -0.99
C PHE A 123 8.45 -37.71 -2.27
N GLU A 124 7.24 -38.27 -2.29
CA GLU A 124 6.33 -38.15 -3.42
C GLU A 124 4.96 -37.59 -2.97
N ASP A 125 4.51 -36.51 -3.63
CA ASP A 125 3.14 -36.05 -3.53
C ASP A 125 2.37 -36.47 -4.79
N LYS A 126 1.64 -37.61 -4.71
CA LYS A 126 0.90 -38.20 -5.83
C LYS A 126 -0.14 -37.26 -6.43
N ARG A 127 -0.74 -36.36 -5.61
CA ARG A 127 -1.81 -35.45 -6.09
C ARG A 127 -1.27 -34.40 -7.05
N SER A 128 -0.07 -33.90 -6.84
CA SER A 128 0.58 -32.92 -7.70
C SER A 128 1.63 -33.53 -8.63
N SER A 129 1.86 -34.85 -8.58
CA SER A 129 2.93 -35.55 -9.30
C SER A 129 4.31 -34.91 -9.06
N LEU A 130 4.56 -34.52 -7.81
CA LEU A 130 5.78 -33.87 -7.36
C LEU A 130 6.68 -34.89 -6.67
N ASN A 131 7.95 -34.99 -7.10
CA ASN A 131 8.96 -35.79 -6.45
C ASN A 131 10.06 -34.88 -5.87
N VAL A 132 10.38 -35.10 -4.59
CA VAL A 132 11.45 -34.39 -3.89
C VAL A 132 12.37 -35.43 -3.27
N ASP A 133 13.60 -35.53 -3.77
CA ASP A 133 14.56 -36.54 -3.33
C ASP A 133 15.65 -35.87 -2.50
N PHE A 134 16.01 -36.46 -1.36
CA PHE A 134 17.24 -36.18 -0.66
C PHE A 134 18.25 -37.31 -0.94
N LEU A 135 19.47 -36.93 -1.38
CA LEU A 135 20.54 -37.84 -1.70
C LEU A 135 21.72 -37.59 -0.76
N TRP A 136 22.20 -38.66 -0.11
CA TRP A 136 23.26 -38.60 0.87
C TRP A 136 24.64 -38.60 0.23
N TYR A 137 25.18 -37.42 0.03
CA TYR A 137 26.56 -37.22 -0.47
C TYR A 137 27.30 -36.23 0.45
N PRO A 138 27.98 -36.72 1.53
CA PRO A 138 28.64 -35.81 2.48
C PRO A 138 29.94 -35.22 1.97
N GLU A 139 30.53 -35.74 0.85
CA GLU A 139 31.82 -35.29 0.31
C GLU A 139 31.81 -34.97 -1.20
N ALA A 140 32.66 -33.92 -1.73
CA ALA A 140 32.91 -33.63 -3.15
C ALA A 140 33.92 -34.64 -3.66
N ASN A 141 33.46 -35.78 -4.06
CA ASN A 141 34.32 -36.84 -4.59
C ASN A 141 33.77 -37.30 -5.97
N ASP A 142 34.46 -38.27 -6.55
CA ASP A 142 34.07 -38.80 -7.83
C ASP A 142 32.72 -39.46 -7.79
N SER A 143 32.30 -40.06 -6.68
CA SER A 143 30.96 -40.66 -6.54
C SER A 143 29.81 -39.63 -6.71
N MET A 144 29.96 -38.44 -6.12
CA MET A 144 28.98 -37.35 -6.37
C MET A 144 29.04 -36.88 -7.82
N LYS A 145 30.24 -36.82 -8.41
CA LYS A 145 30.39 -36.43 -9.83
C LYS A 145 29.69 -37.41 -10.75
N GLU A 146 29.86 -38.71 -10.53
CA GLU A 146 29.19 -39.78 -11.29
C GLU A 146 27.68 -39.69 -11.17
N GLN A 147 27.17 -39.43 -9.97
CA GLN A 147 25.74 -39.22 -9.75
C GLN A 147 25.21 -37.99 -10.53
N LEU A 148 25.95 -36.89 -10.52
CA LEU A 148 25.55 -35.69 -11.28
C LEU A 148 25.57 -35.92 -12.80
N ILE A 149 26.50 -36.74 -13.28
CA ILE A 149 26.61 -37.17 -14.69
C ILE A 149 25.44 -38.07 -15.07
N SER A 150 25.01 -38.96 -14.18
CA SER A 150 23.88 -39.88 -14.41
C SER A 150 22.53 -39.14 -14.49
N TRP A 151 22.47 -37.91 -14.00
CA TRP A 151 21.24 -37.15 -14.07
C TRP A 151 20.94 -36.68 -15.48
N ASN A 152 19.93 -37.29 -16.05
CA ASN A 152 19.33 -36.84 -17.28
C ASN A 152 18.53 -35.55 -17.03
N VAL A 153 18.14 -34.84 -18.06
CA VAL A 153 17.42 -33.54 -18.10
C VAL A 153 16.15 -33.45 -17.20
N SER A 154 15.76 -34.56 -16.57
CA SER A 154 14.51 -34.72 -15.83
C SER A 154 14.39 -33.99 -14.48
N ILE A 155 15.46 -33.48 -13.91
CA ILE A 155 15.42 -32.81 -12.59
C ILE A 155 15.37 -31.32 -12.76
N HIS A 156 14.25 -30.68 -12.31
CA HIS A 156 13.95 -29.27 -12.53
C HIS A 156 14.62 -28.32 -11.53
N VAL A 157 14.80 -28.74 -10.28
CA VAL A 157 15.45 -27.95 -9.23
C VAL A 157 16.43 -28.81 -8.48
N LYS A 158 17.67 -28.35 -8.37
CA LYS A 158 18.77 -29.05 -7.70
C LYS A 158 19.37 -28.15 -6.63
N VAL A 159 19.35 -28.60 -5.37
CA VAL A 159 19.94 -27.91 -4.22
C VAL A 159 21.13 -28.73 -3.78
N CYS A 160 22.34 -28.26 -4.06
CA CYS A 160 23.57 -28.93 -3.75
C CYS A 160 24.29 -28.22 -2.60
N TYR A 161 24.72 -28.97 -1.63
CA TYR A 161 25.54 -28.48 -0.53
C TYR A 161 26.67 -29.48 -0.30
N LYS A 162 27.80 -28.97 0.20
CA LYS A 162 28.86 -29.85 0.51
C LYS A 162 29.68 -29.46 1.70
N GLN A 163 29.68 -30.32 2.68
CA GLN A 163 30.68 -30.38 3.73
C GLN A 163 31.87 -31.19 3.26
N TRP A 164 33.05 -30.57 3.21
CA TRP A 164 34.29 -31.36 3.17
C TRP A 164 34.44 -32.02 4.53
N SER A 165 34.75 -33.33 4.54
CA SER A 165 34.96 -34.06 5.78
C SER A 165 36.10 -33.43 6.59
N ILE A 166 35.73 -32.68 7.63
CA ILE A 166 36.67 -32.12 8.62
C ILE A 166 37.20 -33.24 9.54
N ARG A 167 36.82 -34.50 9.30
CA ARG A 167 37.41 -35.67 9.95
C ARG A 167 38.93 -35.75 9.81
N LEU A 168 39.50 -35.10 8.82
CA LEU A 168 40.94 -35.05 8.57
C LEU A 168 41.65 -33.84 9.17
N GLY A 169 41.21 -33.33 10.29
CA GLY A 169 41.96 -32.66 11.35
C GLY A 169 43.03 -31.62 10.98
N SER A 170 43.01 -31.01 9.82
CA SER A 170 43.89 -29.89 9.51
C SER A 170 43.28 -28.94 8.52
N GLY A 171 43.08 -27.70 8.94
CA GLY A 171 42.89 -26.55 8.02
C GLY A 171 44.17 -26.32 7.20
N SER A 172 44.80 -27.41 6.74
CA SER A 172 46.02 -27.33 5.99
C SER A 172 45.72 -26.84 4.58
N SER A 173 46.63 -26.06 4.04
CA SER A 173 46.60 -25.56 2.66
C SER A 173 46.34 -26.69 1.63
N LYS A 174 46.79 -27.91 1.92
CA LYS A 174 46.59 -29.09 1.07
C LYS A 174 45.12 -29.53 0.98
N THR A 175 44.37 -29.52 2.09
CA THR A 175 42.95 -29.93 2.08
C THR A 175 42.08 -28.91 1.37
N LEU A 176 42.38 -27.63 1.52
CA LEU A 176 41.67 -26.55 0.82
C LEU A 176 41.92 -26.58 -0.69
N GLN A 177 43.18 -26.87 -1.10
CA GLN A 177 43.52 -27.02 -2.51
C GLN A 177 42.84 -28.24 -3.14
N GLN A 178 42.79 -29.39 -2.43
CA GLN A 178 42.07 -30.57 -2.91
C GLN A 178 40.58 -30.29 -3.05
N TYR A 179 39.96 -29.56 -2.10
CA TYR A 179 38.61 -29.13 -2.21
C TYR A 179 38.36 -28.26 -3.48
N LYS A 180 39.26 -27.31 -3.74
CA LYS A 180 39.19 -26.46 -4.94
C LYS A 180 39.20 -27.28 -6.23
N VAL A 181 40.10 -28.27 -6.33
CA VAL A 181 40.23 -29.16 -7.51
C VAL A 181 38.95 -29.97 -7.71
N ASN A 182 38.46 -30.62 -6.65
CA ASN A 182 37.26 -31.44 -6.72
C ASN A 182 36.01 -30.61 -7.07
N LEU A 183 35.88 -29.42 -6.44
CA LEU A 183 34.78 -28.54 -6.74
C LEU A 183 34.82 -28.01 -8.18
N THR A 184 36.00 -27.70 -8.70
CA THR A 184 36.15 -27.27 -10.10
C THR A 184 35.67 -28.35 -11.08
N ALA A 185 36.04 -29.63 -10.81
CA ALA A 185 35.56 -30.74 -11.62
C ALA A 185 34.02 -30.91 -11.57
N ILE A 186 33.42 -30.76 -10.39
CA ILE A 186 31.96 -30.88 -10.19
C ILE A 186 31.21 -29.68 -10.81
N ALA A 187 31.72 -28.49 -10.70
CA ALA A 187 31.12 -27.26 -11.11
C ALA A 187 30.84 -27.20 -12.64
N VAL A 188 31.71 -27.85 -13.44
CA VAL A 188 31.49 -28.00 -14.89
C VAL A 188 30.22 -28.79 -15.19
N HIS A 189 29.94 -29.83 -14.41
CA HIS A 189 28.71 -30.64 -14.57
C HIS A 189 27.50 -29.93 -14.03
N LEU A 190 27.63 -29.20 -12.92
CA LEU A 190 26.54 -28.35 -12.37
C LEU A 190 26.13 -27.25 -13.35
N GLU A 191 27.08 -26.64 -14.07
CA GLU A 191 26.78 -25.60 -15.07
C GLU A 191 26.00 -26.18 -16.26
N LYS A 192 26.38 -27.42 -16.73
CA LYS A 192 25.56 -28.13 -17.75
C LYS A 192 24.16 -28.45 -17.27
N LEU A 193 24.01 -28.88 -16.02
CA LEU A 193 22.70 -29.13 -15.43
C LEU A 193 21.88 -27.85 -15.26
N ALA A 194 22.52 -26.69 -15.04
CA ALA A 194 21.90 -25.39 -14.93
C ALA A 194 21.34 -24.85 -16.27
N GLU A 195 21.71 -25.47 -17.41
CA GLU A 195 21.09 -25.16 -18.71
C GLU A 195 19.63 -25.62 -18.80
N HIS A 196 19.27 -26.64 -18.04
CA HIS A 196 17.97 -27.31 -18.13
C HIS A 196 17.14 -27.20 -16.86
N GLY A 197 17.65 -26.53 -15.82
CA GLY A 197 16.97 -26.38 -14.54
C GLY A 197 17.65 -25.41 -13.59
N GLU A 198 17.02 -25.13 -12.48
CA GLU A 198 17.56 -24.25 -11.46
C GLU A 198 18.57 -25.04 -10.59
N VAL A 199 19.78 -24.53 -10.44
CA VAL A 199 20.84 -25.14 -9.60
C VAL A 199 21.24 -24.15 -8.52
N TYR A 200 21.13 -24.56 -7.27
CA TYR A 200 21.47 -23.79 -6.10
C TYR A 200 22.65 -24.42 -5.37
N TRP A 201 23.68 -23.62 -5.10
CA TRP A 201 24.80 -24.01 -4.25
C TRP A 201 24.62 -23.33 -2.89
N VAL A 202 24.44 -24.14 -1.84
CA VAL A 202 24.30 -23.65 -0.47
C VAL A 202 25.69 -23.48 0.14
N LEU A 203 26.02 -22.31 0.69
CA LEU A 203 27.25 -22.06 1.40
C LEU A 203 27.28 -22.82 2.74
N GLN A 204 28.49 -23.11 3.26
CA GLN A 204 28.67 -23.78 4.55
C GLN A 204 27.97 -22.97 5.66
N ASP A 205 27.15 -23.65 6.41
CA ASP A 205 26.42 -23.07 7.55
C ASP A 205 27.36 -22.70 8.70
N PRO A 206 27.15 -21.65 9.45
CA PRO A 206 27.91 -21.34 10.65
C PRO A 206 27.65 -22.40 11.73
N VAL A 207 28.61 -22.53 12.67
CA VAL A 207 28.50 -23.41 13.82
C VAL A 207 28.58 -22.61 15.13
N TYR A 208 27.89 -23.09 16.14
CA TYR A 208 28.01 -22.53 17.50
C TYR A 208 29.11 -23.30 18.23
N GLU A 209 30.35 -22.83 18.10
CA GLU A 209 31.57 -23.52 18.54
C GLU A 209 31.55 -23.96 20.01
N LYS A 210 30.84 -23.17 20.88
CA LYS A 210 30.71 -23.47 22.32
C LYS A 210 29.84 -24.69 22.62
N MET A 211 28.95 -25.07 21.71
CA MET A 211 28.03 -26.21 21.90
C MET A 211 28.42 -27.45 21.12
N LEU A 212 29.49 -27.39 20.35
CA LEU A 212 29.96 -28.56 19.59
C LEU A 212 30.43 -29.66 20.51
N SER A 213 30.12 -30.92 20.19
CA SER A 213 30.70 -32.10 20.84
C SER A 213 32.19 -32.15 20.67
N ASP A 214 32.91 -32.85 21.57
CA ASP A 214 34.36 -32.92 21.57
C ASP A 214 34.95 -33.41 20.22
N GLU A 215 34.28 -34.34 19.55
CA GLU A 215 34.66 -34.82 18.23
C GLU A 215 34.60 -33.74 17.13
N ARG A 216 33.71 -32.75 17.33
CA ARG A 216 33.40 -31.69 16.36
C ARG A 216 34.06 -30.34 16.69
N LYS A 217 34.73 -30.18 17.82
CA LYS A 217 35.44 -28.96 18.24
C LYS A 217 36.48 -28.47 17.22
N LYS A 218 36.91 -29.33 16.30
CA LYS A 218 37.81 -28.98 15.20
C LYS A 218 37.15 -28.16 14.11
N ILE A 219 35.83 -28.08 14.08
CA ILE A 219 35.05 -27.30 13.12
C ILE A 219 34.97 -25.87 13.63
N THR A 220 35.60 -24.93 12.93
CA THR A 220 35.54 -23.50 13.30
C THR A 220 34.94 -22.67 12.20
N ASN A 221 34.26 -21.59 12.58
CA ASN A 221 33.68 -20.66 11.60
C ASN A 221 34.71 -20.04 10.67
N LYS A 222 35.97 -19.85 11.15
CA LYS A 222 37.10 -19.38 10.34
C LYS A 222 37.44 -20.35 9.19
N GLN A 223 37.45 -21.65 9.48
CA GLN A 223 37.67 -22.65 8.44
C GLN A 223 36.53 -22.71 7.45
N LEU A 224 35.27 -22.68 7.94
CA LEU A 224 34.06 -22.68 7.10
C LEU A 224 34.08 -21.49 6.13
N GLU A 225 34.56 -20.32 6.57
CA GLU A 225 34.66 -19.13 5.71
C GLU A 225 35.63 -19.36 4.54
N LEU A 226 36.80 -19.89 4.79
CA LEU A 226 37.80 -20.22 3.75
C LEU A 226 37.24 -21.18 2.69
N TYR A 227 36.44 -22.18 3.10
CA TYR A 227 35.78 -23.09 2.16
C TYR A 227 34.68 -22.37 1.36
N ASN A 228 33.95 -21.44 1.98
CA ASN A 228 32.91 -20.63 1.31
C ASN A 228 33.52 -19.67 0.29
N GLU A 229 34.67 -19.04 0.62
CA GLU A 229 35.40 -18.17 -0.30
C GLU A 229 35.88 -18.97 -1.53
N VAL A 230 36.47 -20.13 -1.32
CA VAL A 230 36.91 -21.02 -2.43
C VAL A 230 35.72 -21.46 -3.27
N ALA A 231 34.59 -21.80 -2.65
CA ALA A 231 33.38 -22.17 -3.39
C ALA A 231 32.85 -21.00 -4.24
N ALA A 232 32.78 -19.81 -3.67
CA ALA A 232 32.35 -18.60 -4.38
C ALA A 232 33.32 -18.28 -5.56
N ASP A 233 34.64 -18.38 -5.34
CA ASP A 233 35.66 -18.13 -6.37
C ASP A 233 35.54 -19.12 -7.53
N VAL A 234 35.44 -20.41 -7.23
CA VAL A 234 35.34 -21.47 -8.25
C VAL A 234 34.07 -21.29 -9.06
N LEU A 235 32.89 -21.13 -8.40
CA LEU A 235 31.63 -21.02 -9.08
C LEU A 235 31.49 -19.68 -9.85
N ASN A 236 32.19 -18.65 -9.41
CA ASN A 236 32.24 -17.38 -10.15
C ASN A 236 33.25 -17.43 -11.32
N SER A 237 34.35 -18.22 -11.23
CA SER A 237 35.39 -18.31 -12.27
C SER A 237 34.99 -19.10 -13.52
N ILE A 238 33.96 -19.96 -13.42
CA ILE A 238 33.43 -20.74 -14.55
C ILE A 238 32.73 -19.87 -15.60
N LYS A 239 32.57 -18.61 -15.31
CA LYS A 239 31.99 -17.57 -16.22
C LYS A 239 32.92 -17.32 -17.43
N ARG A 240 32.98 -18.23 -18.40
CA ARG A 240 33.76 -17.98 -19.63
C ARG A 240 33.11 -16.98 -20.60
N THR A 241 31.78 -16.77 -20.54
CA THR A 241 31.04 -15.93 -21.52
C THR A 241 29.77 -15.25 -20.90
N GLY A 242 29.84 -14.83 -19.63
CA GLY A 242 28.67 -14.21 -19.00
C GLY A 242 28.49 -14.56 -17.52
N ARG A 243 27.29 -14.51 -17.06
CA ARG A 243 26.88 -14.77 -15.66
C ARG A 243 26.74 -16.29 -15.44
N SER A 244 27.37 -16.85 -14.39
CA SER A 244 27.13 -18.25 -14.01
C SER A 244 25.64 -18.52 -13.78
N ARG A 245 25.19 -19.68 -14.24
CA ARG A 245 23.81 -20.12 -14.06
C ARG A 245 23.55 -20.78 -12.71
N ILE A 246 24.66 -21.16 -12.02
CA ILE A 246 24.59 -21.71 -10.66
C ILE A 246 24.35 -20.55 -9.68
N LYS A 247 23.33 -20.66 -8.85
CA LYS A 247 22.94 -19.66 -7.87
C LYS A 247 23.50 -19.96 -6.50
N LEU A 248 24.23 -19.00 -5.90
CA LEU A 248 24.77 -19.11 -4.54
C LEU A 248 23.69 -18.71 -3.52
N LEU A 249 23.43 -19.59 -2.54
CA LEU A 249 22.48 -19.32 -1.46
C LEU A 249 23.24 -18.76 -0.23
N ALA A 250 23.68 -17.50 -0.31
CA ALA A 250 24.43 -16.84 0.75
C ALA A 250 23.53 -16.27 1.87
N SER A 251 22.32 -15.83 1.52
CA SER A 251 21.36 -15.25 2.48
C SER A 251 20.93 -16.27 3.54
N TYR A 252 20.83 -17.55 3.21
CA TYR A 252 20.54 -18.61 4.18
C TYR A 252 21.66 -18.74 5.23
N ARG A 253 22.92 -18.70 4.81
CA ARG A 253 24.07 -18.66 5.73
C ARG A 253 24.04 -17.42 6.60
N GLN A 254 23.69 -16.26 6.05
CA GLN A 254 23.55 -15.03 6.83
C GLN A 254 22.44 -15.14 7.89
N ALA A 255 21.29 -15.71 7.54
CA ALA A 255 20.22 -15.99 8.51
C ALA A 255 20.72 -16.92 9.63
N GLY A 256 21.56 -17.91 9.28
CA GLY A 256 22.21 -18.79 10.25
C GLY A 256 23.16 -18.07 11.21
N LEU A 257 23.94 -17.09 10.72
CA LEU A 257 24.84 -16.30 11.57
C LEU A 257 24.08 -15.49 12.63
N GLU A 258 22.91 -14.96 12.29
CA GLU A 258 22.08 -14.17 13.23
C GLU A 258 21.38 -15.07 14.27
N THR A 259 21.15 -16.34 13.98
CA THR A 259 20.39 -17.27 14.84
C THR A 259 21.21 -18.42 15.42
N ILE A 260 22.51 -18.44 15.20
CA ILE A 260 23.38 -19.58 15.55
C ILE A 260 23.36 -19.94 17.05
N THR A 261 23.13 -18.97 17.91
CA THR A 261 23.01 -19.17 19.36
C THR A 261 21.80 -20.01 19.77
N GLN A 262 20.82 -20.18 18.86
CA GLN A 262 19.63 -21.02 19.07
C GLN A 262 19.88 -22.49 18.66
N SER A 263 21.05 -22.83 18.15
CA SER A 263 21.42 -24.21 17.80
C SER A 263 21.48 -25.09 19.05
N GLN A 264 20.85 -26.27 18.98
CA GLN A 264 20.80 -27.21 20.13
C GLN A 264 22.06 -28.09 20.25
N ASP A 265 22.71 -28.37 19.14
CA ASP A 265 23.93 -29.26 19.10
C ASP A 265 25.17 -28.53 18.60
N GLY A 266 25.09 -27.24 18.36
CA GLY A 266 26.15 -26.39 17.84
C GLY A 266 26.42 -26.57 16.34
N LEU A 267 25.91 -27.63 15.70
CA LEU A 267 26.18 -27.96 14.29
C LEU A 267 25.02 -27.63 13.36
N HIS A 268 23.81 -27.93 13.79
CA HIS A 268 22.59 -27.79 12.97
C HIS A 268 21.87 -26.48 13.30
N MET A 269 21.34 -25.84 12.27
CA MET A 269 20.57 -24.60 12.44
C MET A 269 19.22 -24.88 13.13
N HIS A 270 18.72 -23.88 13.83
CA HIS A 270 17.40 -23.92 14.42
C HIS A 270 16.29 -24.08 13.35
N GLU A 271 15.16 -24.67 13.71
CA GLU A 271 14.04 -24.94 12.80
C GLU A 271 13.57 -23.68 12.09
N SER A 272 13.41 -22.56 12.81
CA SER A 272 12.99 -21.28 12.21
C SER A 272 13.92 -20.79 11.09
N THR A 273 15.22 -20.99 11.23
CA THR A 273 16.21 -20.63 10.22
C THR A 273 16.13 -21.54 8.98
N ARG A 274 15.93 -22.83 9.21
CA ARG A 274 15.73 -23.81 8.13
C ARG A 274 14.46 -23.50 7.33
N ASP A 275 13.38 -23.10 8.00
CA ASP A 275 12.14 -22.65 7.36
C ASP A 275 12.35 -21.39 6.52
N VAL A 276 13.19 -20.44 6.97
CA VAL A 276 13.62 -19.29 6.17
C VAL A 276 14.35 -19.75 4.91
N GLY A 277 15.29 -20.69 5.01
CA GLY A 277 16.01 -21.26 3.86
C GLY A 277 15.07 -21.90 2.85
N ALA A 278 14.10 -22.69 3.31
CA ALA A 278 13.07 -23.28 2.47
C ALA A 278 12.21 -22.20 1.76
N MET A 279 11.82 -21.13 2.48
CA MET A 279 11.08 -20.01 1.90
C MET A 279 11.89 -19.22 0.87
N ILE A 280 13.21 -19.02 1.08
CA ILE A 280 14.09 -18.38 0.10
C ILE A 280 14.12 -19.19 -1.20
N LEU A 281 14.30 -20.51 -1.11
CA LEU A 281 14.26 -21.42 -2.27
C LEU A 281 12.88 -21.35 -2.98
N MET A 282 11.79 -21.42 -2.22
CA MET A 282 10.43 -21.31 -2.77
C MET A 282 10.23 -20.01 -3.52
N ASN A 283 10.65 -18.87 -2.95
CA ASN A 283 10.53 -17.57 -3.61
C ASN A 283 11.38 -17.50 -4.88
N SER A 284 12.59 -18.03 -4.87
CA SER A 284 13.46 -18.05 -6.04
C SER A 284 12.89 -18.88 -7.20
N VAL A 285 12.23 -20.00 -6.90
CA VAL A 285 11.66 -20.91 -7.90
C VAL A 285 10.26 -20.48 -8.34
N CYS A 286 9.39 -20.12 -7.39
CA CYS A 286 7.97 -20.00 -7.62
C CYS A 286 7.48 -18.60 -7.99
N ASN A 287 8.15 -17.53 -7.54
CA ASN A 287 7.69 -16.16 -7.81
C ASN A 287 7.65 -15.83 -9.31
N LYS A 288 8.52 -16.41 -10.11
CA LYS A 288 8.50 -16.27 -11.57
C LYS A 288 7.24 -16.86 -12.21
N LEU A 289 6.69 -17.91 -11.61
CA LEU A 289 5.53 -18.64 -12.13
C LEU A 289 4.21 -18.10 -11.59
N LEU A 290 4.11 -17.94 -10.28
CA LEU A 290 2.84 -17.61 -9.61
C LEU A 290 2.58 -16.12 -9.45
N ARG A 291 3.62 -15.27 -9.51
CA ARG A 291 3.54 -13.80 -9.35
C ARG A 291 2.66 -13.40 -8.16
N PRO A 292 2.99 -13.82 -6.93
CA PRO A 292 2.05 -13.78 -5.79
C PRO A 292 1.69 -12.37 -5.35
N ILE A 293 2.65 -11.43 -5.35
CA ILE A 293 2.47 -10.04 -4.90
C ILE A 293 3.45 -9.17 -5.68
N ASP A 294 3.03 -8.00 -6.15
CA ASP A 294 3.93 -7.03 -6.77
C ASP A 294 5.06 -6.64 -5.79
N GLY A 295 6.30 -6.63 -6.28
CA GLY A 295 7.50 -6.37 -5.48
C GLY A 295 8.05 -7.56 -4.72
N SER A 296 7.52 -8.76 -4.94
CA SER A 296 8.16 -9.99 -4.49
C SER A 296 9.48 -10.22 -5.24
N CYS A 297 10.46 -10.78 -4.52
CA CYS A 297 11.77 -11.12 -5.12
C CYS A 297 11.59 -12.06 -6.32
N CYS A 298 12.49 -11.99 -7.31
CA CYS A 298 12.48 -12.87 -8.49
C CYS A 298 11.22 -12.75 -9.38
N GLN A 299 10.40 -11.74 -9.23
CA GLN A 299 9.21 -11.56 -10.05
C GLN A 299 9.55 -10.93 -11.40
N THR A 300 8.99 -11.44 -12.48
CA THR A 300 9.09 -10.82 -13.80
C THR A 300 8.08 -9.68 -13.94
N LEU A 301 8.51 -8.55 -14.50
CA LEU A 301 7.60 -7.43 -14.75
C LEU A 301 6.51 -7.82 -15.76
N PRO A 302 5.25 -7.50 -15.51
CA PRO A 302 4.21 -7.73 -16.49
C PRO A 302 4.39 -6.83 -17.71
N PRO A 303 4.06 -7.29 -18.91
CA PRO A 303 4.11 -6.46 -20.11
C PRO A 303 3.07 -5.33 -20.02
N LEU A 304 3.39 -4.19 -20.66
CA LEU A 304 2.48 -3.05 -20.76
C LEU A 304 1.25 -3.42 -21.59
N ASN A 305 0.07 -3.20 -21.03
CA ASN A 305 -1.18 -3.35 -21.78
C ASN A 305 -1.46 -2.13 -22.69
N LEU A 306 -2.47 -2.26 -23.56
CA LEU A 306 -2.85 -1.22 -24.51
C LEU A 306 -3.29 0.07 -23.77
N LEU A 307 -4.06 -0.04 -22.68
CA LEU A 307 -4.56 1.12 -21.92
C LEU A 307 -3.43 1.91 -21.26
N GLN A 308 -2.41 1.22 -20.74
CA GLN A 308 -1.21 1.86 -20.19
C GLN A 308 -0.44 2.61 -21.28
N LYS A 309 -0.27 2.01 -22.45
CA LYS A 309 0.40 2.67 -23.60
C LYS A 309 -0.38 3.90 -24.06
N LEU A 310 -1.71 3.80 -24.19
CA LEU A 310 -2.56 4.93 -24.56
C LEU A 310 -2.51 6.05 -23.52
N SER A 311 -2.53 5.71 -22.24
CA SER A 311 -2.40 6.69 -21.14
C SER A 311 -1.05 7.41 -21.18
N ALA A 312 0.04 6.69 -21.43
CA ALA A 312 1.37 7.27 -21.59
C ALA A 312 1.43 8.23 -22.80
N CYS A 313 0.89 7.80 -23.95
CA CYS A 313 0.80 8.65 -25.16
C CYS A 313 -0.04 9.91 -24.90
N PHE A 314 -1.15 9.79 -24.16
CA PHE A 314 -2.00 10.94 -23.82
C PHE A 314 -1.26 11.97 -22.96
N PHE A 315 -0.56 11.54 -21.90
CA PHE A 315 0.20 12.46 -21.04
C PHE A 315 1.42 13.05 -21.72
N LEU A 316 2.13 12.27 -22.55
CA LEU A 316 3.25 12.78 -23.36
C LEU A 316 2.76 13.80 -24.40
N GLY A 317 1.67 13.50 -25.11
CA GLY A 317 1.06 14.42 -26.07
C GLY A 317 0.57 15.71 -25.40
N SER A 318 -0.09 15.61 -24.26
CA SER A 318 -0.53 16.78 -23.48
C SER A 318 0.65 17.63 -23.01
N SER A 319 1.76 17.01 -22.61
CA SER A 319 2.99 17.71 -22.22
C SER A 319 3.65 18.42 -23.41
N LEU A 320 3.68 17.77 -24.58
CA LEU A 320 4.18 18.40 -25.81
C LEU A 320 3.34 19.62 -26.19
N VAL A 321 2.01 19.50 -26.17
CA VAL A 321 1.10 20.62 -26.45
C VAL A 321 1.35 21.78 -25.47
N PHE A 322 1.50 21.47 -24.16
CA PHE A 322 1.84 22.49 -23.16
C PHE A 322 3.14 23.24 -23.51
N VAL A 323 4.22 22.50 -23.83
CA VAL A 323 5.50 23.09 -24.20
C VAL A 323 5.38 23.99 -25.42
N VAL A 324 4.69 23.51 -26.46
CA VAL A 324 4.46 24.30 -27.69
C VAL A 324 3.67 25.58 -27.39
N LEU A 325 2.56 25.49 -26.66
CA LEU A 325 1.76 26.66 -26.27
C LEU A 325 2.55 27.63 -25.40
N HIS A 326 3.40 27.16 -24.52
CA HIS A 326 4.24 27.98 -23.65
C HIS A 326 5.31 28.75 -24.48
N ILE A 327 5.99 28.08 -25.43
CA ILE A 327 6.97 28.71 -26.31
C ILE A 327 6.30 29.77 -27.22
N LEU A 328 5.14 29.42 -27.80
CA LEU A 328 4.39 30.35 -28.64
C LEU A 328 3.89 31.58 -27.87
N GLY A 329 3.42 31.37 -26.62
CA GLY A 329 3.04 32.47 -25.75
C GLY A 329 4.19 33.38 -25.37
N ASN A 330 5.35 32.81 -25.04
CA ASN A 330 6.55 33.58 -24.66
C ASN A 330 7.13 34.35 -25.81
N ASN A 331 7.10 33.80 -27.03
CA ASN A 331 7.57 34.49 -28.26
C ASN A 331 6.68 35.69 -28.67
N ARG A 332 5.37 35.66 -28.33
CA ARG A 332 4.48 36.80 -28.52
C ARG A 332 4.77 37.97 -27.56
N HIS A 333 5.12 37.68 -26.31
CA HIS A 333 5.53 38.70 -25.33
C HIS A 333 6.90 39.34 -25.62
N ARG A 334 7.74 38.72 -26.46
CA ARG A 334 9.06 39.25 -26.86
C ARG A 334 9.06 40.05 -28.12
N ARG A 335 7.95 40.16 -28.90
CA ARG A 335 7.86 41.05 -30.04
C ARG A 335 7.72 42.49 -29.55
N PRO A 336 8.64 43.41 -29.83
CA PRO A 336 8.52 44.80 -29.46
C PRO A 336 7.26 45.38 -30.17
N VAL A 337 6.44 46.05 -29.36
CA VAL A 337 5.34 46.87 -29.92
C VAL A 337 5.99 47.92 -30.80
N PRO A 338 5.60 48.08 -32.10
CA PRO A 338 6.07 49.20 -32.92
C PRO A 338 5.64 50.53 -32.26
N SER A 339 6.56 51.44 -32.09
CA SER A 339 6.37 52.70 -31.37
C SER A 339 5.57 53.78 -32.11
N ASP A 340 4.84 53.40 -33.16
CA ASP A 340 4.05 54.38 -33.94
C ASP A 340 2.58 53.93 -33.90
N ILE A 341 1.82 54.49 -32.99
CA ILE A 341 0.41 54.87 -33.05
C ILE A 341 -0.06 55.29 -31.66
N GLU A 342 0.24 56.53 -31.27
CA GLU A 342 -0.60 57.28 -30.35
C GLU A 342 -1.83 57.75 -31.15
N SER A 343 -2.94 57.31 -30.70
CA SER A 343 -4.32 57.81 -30.83
C SER A 343 -5.34 56.79 -31.27
N LEU A 344 -6.35 56.75 -30.47
CA LEU A 344 -7.73 56.27 -30.68
C LEU A 344 -8.11 54.99 -29.93
N GLU A 345 -8.82 55.28 -28.82
CA GLU A 345 -10.00 54.60 -28.26
C GLU A 345 -9.93 53.10 -27.91
N GLU A 346 -10.21 52.89 -26.64
CA GLU A 346 -10.75 51.72 -26.01
C GLU A 346 -11.49 50.75 -26.96
N LYS A 347 -10.81 49.70 -27.38
CA LYS A 347 -11.43 48.41 -27.65
C LYS A 347 -10.56 47.35 -27.04
N LYS A 348 -10.99 46.81 -25.91
CA LYS A 348 -10.45 45.61 -25.32
C LYS A 348 -10.30 44.52 -26.39
N PRO A 349 -9.08 44.00 -26.70
CA PRO A 349 -8.97 42.90 -27.63
C PRO A 349 -9.45 41.63 -27.01
N ALA A 350 -10.62 41.17 -27.40
CA ALA A 350 -11.19 39.86 -27.02
C ALA A 350 -10.36 38.64 -27.50
N THR A 351 -9.30 38.88 -28.28
CA THR A 351 -8.49 37.81 -28.89
C THR A 351 -7.23 37.40 -28.14
N ALA A 352 -6.83 38.13 -27.07
CA ALA A 352 -5.63 37.79 -26.28
C ALA A 352 -5.88 36.73 -25.16
N ALA A 353 -7.13 36.50 -24.77
CA ALA A 353 -7.46 35.62 -23.69
C ALA A 353 -7.48 34.11 -24.04
N VAL A 354 -7.60 33.77 -25.32
CA VAL A 354 -7.73 32.38 -25.78
C VAL A 354 -6.48 31.52 -25.55
N PRO A 355 -5.24 31.99 -25.80
CA PRO A 355 -4.06 31.20 -25.55
C PRO A 355 -3.79 30.91 -24.05
N LEU A 356 -4.13 31.86 -23.18
CA LEU A 356 -3.91 31.74 -21.75
C LEU A 356 -4.91 30.76 -21.09
N ALA A 357 -6.16 30.75 -21.58
CA ALA A 357 -7.19 29.84 -21.10
C ALA A 357 -6.95 28.37 -21.48
N LEU A 358 -6.27 28.13 -22.60
CA LEU A 358 -5.87 26.79 -23.05
C LEU A 358 -4.60 26.27 -22.38
N THR A 359 -3.67 27.12 -21.98
CA THR A 359 -2.39 26.70 -21.39
C THR A 359 -2.59 26.07 -20.00
N ALA A 360 -3.51 26.57 -19.18
CA ALA A 360 -3.73 26.08 -17.81
C ALA A 360 -4.15 24.58 -17.75
N PRO A 361 -5.10 24.09 -18.57
CA PRO A 361 -5.46 22.67 -18.57
C PRO A 361 -4.29 21.75 -18.97
N PHE A 362 -3.54 22.13 -20.02
CA PHE A 362 -2.40 21.34 -20.47
C PHE A 362 -1.24 21.38 -19.47
N GLN A 363 -1.05 22.48 -18.77
CA GLN A 363 -0.10 22.56 -17.65
C GLN A 363 -0.50 21.60 -16.51
N ALA A 364 -1.79 21.56 -16.17
CA ALA A 364 -2.31 20.63 -15.15
C ALA A 364 -2.11 19.16 -15.58
N LEU A 365 -2.40 18.83 -16.85
CA LEU A 365 -2.18 17.49 -17.40
C LEU A 365 -0.71 17.11 -17.47
N CYS A 366 0.19 18.05 -17.83
CA CYS A 366 1.63 17.82 -17.84
C CYS A 366 2.14 17.47 -16.42
N ARG A 367 1.75 18.28 -15.40
CA ARG A 367 2.08 17.99 -13.99
C ARG A 367 1.53 16.63 -13.55
N MET A 368 0.29 16.31 -13.93
CA MET A 368 -0.30 15.00 -13.65
C MET A 368 0.50 13.87 -14.31
N GLY A 369 0.92 14.03 -15.57
CA GLY A 369 1.73 13.05 -16.30
C GLY A 369 3.07 12.78 -15.64
N ILE A 370 3.78 13.80 -15.15
CA ILE A 370 5.03 13.65 -14.40
C ILE A 370 4.78 12.85 -13.11
N ILE A 371 3.71 13.17 -12.37
CA ILE A 371 3.34 12.47 -11.14
C ILE A 371 2.96 11.01 -11.46
N MET A 372 2.19 10.75 -12.50
CA MET A 372 1.84 9.38 -12.90
C MET A 372 3.07 8.57 -13.33
N GLY A 373 4.04 9.20 -13.99
CA GLY A 373 5.34 8.60 -14.26
C GLY A 373 6.06 8.17 -12.98
N TYR A 374 6.09 9.03 -11.95
CA TYR A 374 6.67 8.70 -10.65
C TYR A 374 5.94 7.53 -9.97
N PHE A 375 4.60 7.51 -9.99
CA PHE A 375 3.81 6.38 -9.50
C PHE A 375 4.18 5.08 -10.20
N TYR A 376 4.28 5.13 -11.52
CA TYR A 376 4.65 3.96 -12.33
C TYR A 376 6.04 3.43 -11.97
N LEU A 377 7.03 4.32 -11.79
CA LEU A 377 8.40 3.95 -11.39
C LEU A 377 8.45 3.32 -9.99
N CYS A 378 7.63 3.81 -9.06
CA CYS A 378 7.59 3.28 -7.69
C CYS A 378 6.98 1.88 -7.61
N ASP A 379 5.89 1.64 -8.34
CA ASP A 379 5.08 0.45 -8.09
C ASP A 379 5.19 -0.59 -9.21
N ARG A 380 5.24 -0.16 -10.50
CA ARG A 380 5.17 -1.07 -11.64
C ARG A 380 6.51 -1.33 -12.32
N ALA A 381 7.39 -0.36 -12.41
CA ALA A 381 8.71 -0.51 -13.04
C ALA A 381 9.75 -1.13 -12.11
N ASP A 382 9.41 -1.32 -10.84
CA ASP A 382 10.29 -1.91 -9.82
C ASP A 382 11.64 -1.19 -9.66
N VAL A 383 11.68 0.10 -9.98
CA VAL A 383 12.92 0.90 -9.90
C VAL A 383 13.38 1.02 -8.46
N PHE A 384 12.46 1.25 -7.54
CA PHE A 384 12.73 1.37 -6.11
C PHE A 384 12.59 0.04 -5.39
N MET A 385 13.33 -0.09 -4.30
CA MET A 385 13.29 -1.26 -3.42
C MET A 385 11.99 -1.30 -2.62
N LYS A 386 11.62 -2.50 -2.16
CA LYS A 386 10.41 -2.73 -1.36
C LYS A 386 10.74 -3.65 -0.19
N GLU A 387 10.27 -3.32 1.01
CA GLU A 387 10.47 -4.12 2.21
C GLU A 387 9.13 -4.49 2.86
N GLN A 388 9.12 -5.57 3.64
CA GLN A 388 7.96 -6.01 4.40
C GLN A 388 7.68 -5.06 5.57
N LYS A 389 6.42 -4.95 5.96
CA LYS A 389 6.04 -4.26 7.18
C LYS A 389 6.32 -5.12 8.39
N PHE A 390 6.80 -4.48 9.43
CA PHE A 390 7.01 -5.13 10.72
C PHE A 390 6.44 -4.26 11.83
N TYR A 391 5.42 -4.81 12.54
CA TYR A 391 4.75 -4.10 13.60
C TYR A 391 5.53 -4.20 14.91
N THR A 392 5.76 -3.04 15.52
CA THR A 392 6.11 -2.91 16.93
C THR A 392 5.25 -1.82 17.57
N HIS A 393 5.05 -1.88 18.88
CA HIS A 393 4.33 -0.80 19.56
C HIS A 393 5.01 0.56 19.36
N ALA A 394 6.33 0.60 19.39
CA ALA A 394 7.10 1.82 19.17
C ALA A 394 6.88 2.42 17.76
N THR A 395 6.88 1.59 16.70
CA THR A 395 6.68 2.08 15.33
C THR A 395 5.28 2.65 15.08
N PHE A 396 4.30 2.32 15.91
CA PHE A 396 2.96 2.89 15.85
C PHE A 396 2.77 4.07 16.79
N PHE A 397 3.08 3.91 18.09
CA PHE A 397 2.74 4.92 19.11
C PHE A 397 3.66 6.14 19.08
N ILE A 398 4.96 6.01 18.75
CA ILE A 398 5.87 7.16 18.69
C ILE A 398 5.44 8.17 17.61
N PRO A 399 5.23 7.80 16.35
CA PRO A 399 4.71 8.72 15.34
C PRO A 399 3.32 9.27 15.70
N LEU A 400 2.45 8.44 16.32
CA LEU A 400 1.13 8.85 16.75
C LEU A 400 1.19 10.00 17.77
N VAL A 401 2.01 9.86 18.81
CA VAL A 401 2.20 10.90 19.81
C VAL A 401 2.77 12.17 19.18
N ASN A 402 3.77 12.04 18.30
CA ASN A 402 4.37 13.18 17.62
C ASN A 402 3.36 14.00 16.80
N ILE A 403 2.48 13.36 16.03
CA ILE A 403 1.46 14.09 15.26
C ILE A 403 0.44 14.77 16.17
N PHE A 404 0.05 14.15 17.29
CA PHE A 404 -0.88 14.79 18.24
C PHE A 404 -0.23 15.97 18.96
N VAL A 405 1.03 15.88 19.34
CA VAL A 405 1.78 17.01 19.88
C VAL A 405 1.80 18.18 18.90
N LEU A 406 2.16 17.93 17.63
CA LEU A 406 2.12 18.95 16.58
C LEU A 406 0.70 19.52 16.40
N GLY A 407 -0.32 18.67 16.41
CA GLY A 407 -1.71 19.10 16.30
C GLY A 407 -2.15 20.06 17.43
N VAL A 408 -1.68 19.81 18.65
CA VAL A 408 -1.96 20.68 19.81
C VAL A 408 -1.20 22.00 19.70
N PHE A 409 0.06 22.02 19.21
CA PHE A 409 0.82 23.26 19.06
C PHE A 409 0.26 24.22 18.01
N TYR A 410 -0.37 23.70 16.94
CA TYR A 410 -0.90 24.50 15.83
C TYR A 410 -2.42 24.67 15.96
N TYR A 411 -2.90 25.31 17.04
CA TYR A 411 -4.33 25.62 17.20
C TYR A 411 -4.66 27.06 16.80
N GLU A 412 -5.87 27.24 16.30
CA GLU A 412 -6.40 28.53 15.88
C GLU A 412 -7.86 28.68 16.37
N ASN A 413 -8.33 29.93 16.50
CA ASN A 413 -9.71 30.20 16.82
C ASN A 413 -10.62 29.94 15.59
N SER A 414 -11.70 29.19 15.79
CA SER A 414 -12.69 28.93 14.76
C SER A 414 -13.51 30.20 14.48
N LYS A 415 -13.82 30.41 13.21
CA LYS A 415 -14.70 31.50 12.76
C LYS A 415 -16.15 31.27 13.15
N GLU A 416 -16.58 30.01 13.20
CA GLU A 416 -17.93 29.60 13.55
C GLU A 416 -17.92 28.75 14.82
N THR A 417 -18.89 28.95 15.70
CA THR A 417 -19.05 28.18 16.94
C THR A 417 -20.11 27.10 16.86
N LYS A 418 -20.65 26.86 15.66
CA LYS A 418 -21.63 25.79 15.42
C LYS A 418 -21.02 24.42 15.59
N LEU A 419 -21.83 23.47 16.04
CA LEU A 419 -21.47 22.06 16.16
C LEU A 419 -21.05 21.50 14.79
N LEU A 420 -19.92 20.82 14.73
CA LEU A 420 -19.37 20.23 13.50
C LEU A 420 -19.28 21.24 12.33
N ASN A 421 -18.79 22.46 12.63
CA ASN A 421 -18.49 23.43 11.59
C ASN A 421 -17.42 22.88 10.61
N ARG A 422 -17.20 23.58 9.49
CA ARG A 422 -16.31 23.10 8.42
C ARG A 422 -14.87 22.92 8.89
N GLU A 423 -14.34 23.85 9.69
CA GLU A 423 -12.97 23.80 10.21
C GLU A 423 -12.79 22.60 11.12
N GLN A 424 -13.77 22.33 11.99
CA GLN A 424 -13.78 21.18 12.87
C GLN A 424 -13.91 19.83 12.12
N THR A 425 -14.73 19.79 11.07
CA THR A 425 -14.86 18.57 10.25
C THR A 425 -13.61 18.29 9.42
N ASP A 426 -12.93 19.34 8.93
CA ASP A 426 -11.64 19.17 8.25
C ASP A 426 -10.55 18.74 9.25
N GLU A 427 -10.48 19.32 10.46
CA GLU A 427 -9.63 18.84 11.55
C GLU A 427 -9.86 17.35 11.83
N TRP A 428 -11.11 16.95 11.97
CA TRP A 428 -11.50 15.56 12.26
C TRP A 428 -11.01 14.61 11.15
N LYS A 429 -11.27 14.92 9.89
CA LYS A 429 -10.73 14.14 8.76
C LYS A 429 -9.21 14.05 8.77
N GLY A 430 -8.53 15.14 9.10
CA GLY A 430 -7.08 15.22 9.06
C GLY A 430 -6.41 14.32 10.08
N TRP A 431 -6.78 14.40 11.36
CA TRP A 431 -6.16 13.53 12.35
C TRP A 431 -6.53 12.05 12.14
N MET A 432 -7.77 11.74 11.71
CA MET A 432 -8.14 10.38 11.36
C MET A 432 -7.28 9.85 10.22
N GLN A 433 -7.04 10.65 9.17
CA GLN A 433 -6.22 10.25 8.04
C GLN A 433 -4.79 9.97 8.45
N LEU A 434 -4.18 10.82 9.28
CA LEU A 434 -2.82 10.61 9.77
C LEU A 434 -2.70 9.34 10.63
N VAL A 435 -3.67 9.07 11.50
CA VAL A 435 -3.72 7.81 12.27
C VAL A 435 -3.81 6.60 11.34
N ILE A 436 -4.68 6.64 10.32
CA ILE A 436 -4.82 5.57 9.34
C ILE A 436 -3.54 5.36 8.53
N LEU A 437 -2.84 6.44 8.16
CA LEU A 437 -1.55 6.37 7.47
C LEU A 437 -0.49 5.67 8.34
N ILE A 438 -0.33 6.09 9.60
CA ILE A 438 0.60 5.44 10.54
C ILE A 438 0.22 3.97 10.76
N TYR A 439 -1.07 3.66 10.90
CA TYR A 439 -1.57 2.30 10.99
C TYR A 439 -1.17 1.43 9.78
N HIS A 440 -1.29 1.96 8.57
CA HIS A 440 -0.89 1.26 7.35
C HIS A 440 0.62 1.11 7.23
N MET A 441 1.39 2.14 7.57
CA MET A 441 2.86 2.12 7.50
C MET A 441 3.47 1.13 8.51
N SER A 442 3.02 1.16 9.74
CA SER A 442 3.54 0.30 10.81
C SER A 442 3.05 -1.15 10.73
N GLY A 443 2.06 -1.45 9.88
CA GLY A 443 1.45 -2.79 9.86
C GLY A 443 0.61 -3.10 11.10
N ALA A 444 0.09 -2.08 11.78
CA ALA A 444 -0.65 -2.21 13.05
C ALA A 444 -1.97 -3.00 12.95
N SER A 445 -2.35 -3.43 11.75
CA SER A 445 -3.44 -4.39 11.54
C SER A 445 -3.19 -5.76 12.19
N ALA A 446 -1.94 -6.05 12.54
CA ALA A 446 -1.58 -7.26 13.29
C ALA A 446 -2.04 -7.20 14.76
N PHE A 447 -2.14 -5.99 15.34
CA PHE A 447 -2.56 -5.79 16.72
C PHE A 447 -4.05 -5.45 16.79
N LEU A 448 -4.84 -6.40 17.30
CA LEU A 448 -6.31 -6.37 17.24
C LEU A 448 -6.96 -5.14 17.89
N PRO A 449 -6.53 -4.66 19.08
CA PRO A 449 -7.10 -3.45 19.67
C PRO A 449 -6.97 -2.22 18.77
N VAL A 450 -5.79 -1.98 18.19
CA VAL A 450 -5.57 -0.87 17.25
C VAL A 450 -6.42 -1.04 15.98
N TYR A 451 -6.51 -2.26 15.46
CA TYR A 451 -7.37 -2.56 14.31
C TYR A 451 -8.82 -2.15 14.57
N MET A 452 -9.38 -2.48 15.73
CA MET A 452 -10.77 -2.15 16.09
C MET A 452 -11.00 -0.64 16.22
N HIS A 453 -10.08 0.10 16.84
CA HIS A 453 -10.18 1.55 16.92
C HIS A 453 -10.10 2.21 15.53
N VAL A 454 -9.21 1.73 14.65
CA VAL A 454 -9.12 2.25 13.28
C VAL A 454 -10.38 1.93 12.48
N ARG A 455 -11.06 0.80 12.72
CA ARG A 455 -12.36 0.51 12.09
C ARG A 455 -13.41 1.58 12.44
N VAL A 456 -13.43 2.08 13.69
CA VAL A 456 -14.33 3.19 14.08
C VAL A 456 -13.99 4.47 13.29
N LEU A 457 -12.70 4.75 13.03
CA LEU A 457 -12.31 5.92 12.23
C LEU A 457 -12.80 5.81 10.77
N VAL A 458 -12.76 4.60 10.18
CA VAL A 458 -13.30 4.35 8.84
C VAL A 458 -14.81 4.58 8.82
N ALA A 459 -15.55 4.05 9.80
CA ALA A 459 -16.99 4.29 9.95
C ALA A 459 -17.29 5.79 10.15
N ALA A 460 -16.44 6.53 10.87
CA ALA A 460 -16.57 7.96 11.10
C ALA A 460 -16.47 8.79 9.79
N TYR A 461 -15.66 8.37 8.82
CA TYR A 461 -15.65 9.00 7.49
C TYR A 461 -16.99 8.87 6.77
N LEU A 462 -17.60 7.69 6.83
CA LEU A 462 -18.91 7.45 6.22
C LEU A 462 -20.02 8.19 6.98
N PHE A 463 -19.92 8.25 8.31
CA PHE A 463 -20.82 9.07 9.13
C PHE A 463 -20.75 10.55 8.73
N GLN A 464 -19.54 11.11 8.58
CA GLN A 464 -19.35 12.48 8.11
C GLN A 464 -19.87 12.69 6.68
N THR A 465 -19.79 11.69 5.82
CA THR A 465 -20.37 11.73 4.47
C THR A 465 -21.89 11.86 4.55
N GLY A 466 -22.54 11.04 5.38
CA GLY A 466 -23.99 11.13 5.63
C GLY A 466 -24.41 12.47 6.22
N TYR A 467 -23.72 12.92 7.27
CA TYR A 467 -23.95 14.20 7.92
C TYR A 467 -23.79 15.38 6.95
N GLY A 468 -22.69 15.43 6.22
CA GLY A 468 -22.36 16.57 5.36
C GLY A 468 -23.28 16.70 4.16
N HIS A 469 -23.57 15.60 3.45
CA HIS A 469 -24.47 15.64 2.29
C HIS A 469 -25.93 15.85 2.70
N PHE A 470 -26.40 15.23 3.79
CA PHE A 470 -27.73 15.50 4.31
C PHE A 470 -27.91 16.99 4.67
N SER A 471 -26.97 17.54 5.44
CA SER A 471 -26.98 18.95 5.83
C SER A 471 -26.95 19.88 4.62
N PHE A 472 -26.14 19.58 3.61
CA PHE A 472 -26.10 20.36 2.37
C PHE A 472 -27.43 20.36 1.63
N PHE A 473 -28.02 19.19 1.38
CA PHE A 473 -29.28 19.08 0.68
C PHE A 473 -30.44 19.69 1.49
N TRP A 474 -30.40 19.53 2.80
CA TRP A 474 -31.38 20.15 3.69
C TRP A 474 -31.30 21.67 3.69
N LEU A 475 -30.10 22.25 3.78
CA LEU A 475 -29.90 23.70 3.91
C LEU A 475 -29.97 24.44 2.56
N LYS A 476 -29.34 23.87 1.52
CA LYS A 476 -29.23 24.52 0.20
C LYS A 476 -30.33 24.11 -0.78
N GLY A 477 -30.82 22.87 -0.70
CA GLY A 477 -31.84 22.35 -1.63
C GLY A 477 -31.36 22.26 -3.07
N ASP A 478 -30.04 22.23 -3.29
CA ASP A 478 -29.43 22.16 -4.63
C ASP A 478 -29.21 20.69 -5.05
N PHE A 479 -30.09 20.22 -5.93
CA PHE A 479 -30.03 18.90 -6.56
C PHE A 479 -29.59 18.98 -8.01
N GLY A 480 -28.98 20.09 -8.42
CA GLY A 480 -28.52 20.31 -9.80
C GLY A 480 -27.44 19.32 -10.24
N LEU A 481 -27.48 18.91 -11.53
CA LEU A 481 -26.53 17.98 -12.14
C LEU A 481 -25.08 18.47 -12.02
N TYR A 482 -24.86 19.78 -12.11
CA TYR A 482 -23.54 20.39 -11.90
C TYR A 482 -22.91 19.97 -10.56
N ARG A 483 -23.69 20.04 -9.49
CA ARG A 483 -23.22 19.67 -8.15
C ARG A 483 -22.90 18.20 -8.03
N VAL A 484 -23.72 17.34 -8.60
CA VAL A 484 -23.48 15.88 -8.63
C VAL A 484 -22.20 15.57 -9.37
N CYS A 485 -22.02 16.12 -10.56
CA CYS A 485 -20.81 15.93 -11.37
C CYS A 485 -19.56 16.44 -10.65
N GLN A 486 -19.63 17.58 -9.96
CA GLN A 486 -18.52 18.15 -9.21
C GLN A 486 -18.07 17.20 -8.08
N VAL A 487 -19.00 16.62 -7.34
CA VAL A 487 -18.68 15.68 -6.26
C VAL A 487 -18.11 14.38 -6.83
N LEU A 488 -18.75 13.80 -7.85
CA LEU A 488 -18.30 12.57 -8.48
C LEU A 488 -16.91 12.72 -9.12
N PHE A 489 -16.66 13.83 -9.78
CA PHE A 489 -15.33 14.10 -10.36
C PHE A 489 -14.27 14.19 -9.27
N ARG A 490 -14.52 14.97 -8.22
CA ARG A 490 -13.58 15.12 -7.10
C ARG A 490 -13.25 13.79 -6.44
N LEU A 491 -14.22 12.90 -6.28
CA LEU A 491 -14.03 11.60 -5.67
C LEU A 491 -13.27 10.63 -6.59
N ASN A 492 -13.58 10.62 -7.90
CA ASN A 492 -13.20 9.51 -8.77
C ASN A 492 -12.09 9.82 -9.77
N PHE A 493 -11.82 11.08 -10.09
CA PHE A 493 -10.87 11.44 -11.16
C PHE A 493 -9.49 10.80 -10.96
N LEU A 494 -8.88 10.97 -9.79
CA LEU A 494 -7.56 10.40 -9.51
C LEU A 494 -7.57 8.87 -9.60
N VAL A 495 -8.59 8.23 -9.05
CA VAL A 495 -8.70 6.77 -9.06
C VAL A 495 -8.85 6.23 -10.48
N LEU A 496 -9.66 6.87 -11.32
CA LEU A 496 -9.82 6.47 -12.72
C LEU A 496 -8.51 6.59 -13.51
N VAL A 497 -7.77 7.69 -13.32
CA VAL A 497 -6.43 7.85 -13.92
C VAL A 497 -5.49 6.73 -13.47
N LEU A 498 -5.49 6.42 -12.17
CA LEU A 498 -4.64 5.36 -11.62
C LEU A 498 -5.06 3.97 -12.12
N CYS A 499 -6.34 3.68 -12.27
CA CYS A 499 -6.80 2.42 -12.87
C CYS A 499 -6.21 2.21 -14.26
N LEU A 500 -6.15 3.26 -15.08
CA LEU A 500 -5.59 3.20 -16.42
C LEU A 500 -4.06 3.07 -16.42
N VAL A 501 -3.37 3.90 -15.63
CA VAL A 501 -1.89 3.93 -15.60
C VAL A 501 -1.30 2.72 -14.90
N MET A 502 -1.90 2.29 -13.79
CA MET A 502 -1.39 1.22 -12.94
C MET A 502 -1.97 -0.16 -13.31
N ASN A 503 -2.92 -0.22 -14.24
CA ASN A 503 -3.64 -1.45 -14.56
C ASN A 503 -4.19 -2.15 -13.30
N ARG A 504 -4.96 -1.38 -12.53
CA ARG A 504 -5.64 -1.88 -11.33
C ARG A 504 -7.14 -1.76 -11.47
N PRO A 505 -7.92 -2.72 -10.94
CA PRO A 505 -9.38 -2.60 -10.91
C PRO A 505 -9.79 -1.43 -10.00
N TYR A 506 -10.91 -0.79 -10.31
CA TYR A 506 -11.46 0.32 -9.53
C TYR A 506 -11.66 -0.05 -8.05
N GLN A 507 -12.02 -1.26 -7.80
CA GLN A 507 -12.20 -1.85 -6.49
C GLN A 507 -10.93 -1.90 -5.63
N PHE A 508 -9.76 -1.89 -6.23
CA PHE A 508 -8.49 -1.84 -5.49
C PHE A 508 -8.45 -0.66 -4.50
N TYR A 509 -9.06 0.46 -4.90
CA TYR A 509 -9.19 1.68 -4.07
C TYR A 509 -10.49 1.67 -3.24
N TYR A 510 -10.83 0.57 -2.65
CA TYR A 510 -12.12 0.16 -2.07
C TYR A 510 -12.96 1.27 -1.40
N PHE A 511 -12.33 2.23 -0.74
CA PHE A 511 -13.02 3.27 0.02
C PHE A 511 -13.66 4.32 -0.91
N VAL A 512 -13.03 4.64 -2.03
CA VAL A 512 -13.55 5.62 -3.00
C VAL A 512 -14.82 5.12 -3.69
N PRO A 513 -14.87 3.89 -4.23
CA PRO A 513 -16.12 3.29 -4.69
C PRO A 513 -17.21 3.25 -3.62
N LEU A 514 -16.85 2.93 -2.38
CA LEU A 514 -17.79 2.88 -1.26
C LEU A 514 -18.41 4.26 -0.97
N VAL A 515 -17.59 5.30 -0.89
CA VAL A 515 -18.07 6.68 -0.69
C VAL A 515 -18.88 7.17 -1.89
N THR A 516 -18.48 6.82 -3.10
CA THR A 516 -19.21 7.15 -4.34
C THR A 516 -20.59 6.52 -4.35
N PHE A 517 -20.71 5.25 -4.03
CA PHE A 517 -21.99 4.56 -3.91
C PHE A 517 -22.89 5.23 -2.87
N TRP A 518 -22.37 5.48 -1.68
CA TRP A 518 -23.15 6.13 -0.62
C TRP A 518 -23.56 7.55 -0.98
N PHE A 519 -22.71 8.29 -1.69
CA PHE A 519 -23.12 9.60 -2.20
C PHE A 519 -24.31 9.51 -3.16
N VAL A 520 -24.29 8.55 -4.09
CA VAL A 520 -25.41 8.33 -5.03
C VAL A 520 -26.67 7.92 -4.28
N VAL A 521 -26.57 7.04 -3.29
CA VAL A 521 -27.71 6.60 -2.46
C VAL A 521 -28.27 7.75 -1.64
N ILE A 522 -27.42 8.59 -1.01
CA ILE A 522 -27.87 9.78 -0.28
C ILE A 522 -28.59 10.74 -1.23
N TYR A 523 -27.98 11.01 -2.39
CA TYR A 523 -28.58 11.88 -3.40
C TYR A 523 -29.94 11.37 -3.84
N ALA A 524 -30.06 10.10 -4.20
CA ALA A 524 -31.33 9.49 -4.60
C ALA A 524 -32.39 9.60 -3.48
N THR A 525 -32.03 9.28 -2.24
CA THR A 525 -32.92 9.36 -1.07
C THR A 525 -33.41 10.78 -0.84
N MET A 526 -32.52 11.78 -0.97
CA MET A 526 -32.87 13.17 -0.73
C MET A 526 -33.64 13.80 -1.90
N ALA A 527 -33.32 13.41 -3.14
CA ALA A 527 -33.96 13.91 -4.36
C ALA A 527 -35.37 13.37 -4.59
N MET A 528 -35.73 12.21 -4.02
CA MET A 528 -37.12 11.75 -4.02
C MET A 528 -37.97 12.70 -3.19
N TRP A 529 -39.02 13.30 -3.78
CA TRP A 529 -39.89 14.31 -3.13
C TRP A 529 -39.12 15.49 -2.49
N PRO A 530 -38.43 16.31 -3.27
CA PRO A 530 -37.62 17.40 -2.73
C PRO A 530 -38.48 18.48 -2.05
N GLN A 531 -39.77 18.56 -2.37
CA GLN A 531 -40.73 19.50 -1.76
C GLN A 531 -40.83 19.36 -0.23
N ILE A 532 -40.63 18.16 0.31
CA ILE A 532 -40.59 17.91 1.75
C ILE A 532 -39.47 18.70 2.42
N LEU A 533 -38.36 18.87 1.73
CA LEU A 533 -37.18 19.60 2.21
C LEU A 533 -37.34 21.12 2.02
N GLN A 534 -38.04 21.57 0.97
CA GLN A 534 -38.23 22.98 0.65
C GLN A 534 -39.13 23.71 1.63
N LYS A 535 -40.08 23.03 2.26
CA LYS A 535 -41.04 23.62 3.24
C LYS A 535 -40.47 23.82 4.65
N LYS A 536 -39.17 23.94 4.78
CA LYS A 536 -38.42 24.04 6.05
C LYS A 536 -38.86 25.19 6.97
N ALA A 537 -39.13 26.32 6.40
CA ALA A 537 -39.35 27.55 7.17
C ALA A 537 -40.66 27.52 7.99
N ASN A 538 -41.71 26.87 7.48
CA ASN A 538 -43.07 26.79 8.08
C ASN A 538 -43.46 25.37 8.50
N SER A 539 -42.46 24.44 8.71
CA SER A 539 -42.81 23.05 8.89
C SER A 539 -43.47 22.75 10.23
N SER A 540 -44.73 22.32 10.15
CA SER A 540 -45.36 21.54 11.22
C SER A 540 -44.65 20.21 11.44
N GLY A 541 -44.85 19.55 12.59
CA GLY A 541 -44.24 18.21 12.86
C GLY A 541 -44.53 17.17 11.80
N PHE A 542 -45.53 17.31 11.00
CA PHE A 542 -45.90 16.43 9.88
C PHE A 542 -44.79 16.30 8.83
N TRP A 543 -44.07 17.36 8.48
CA TRP A 543 -43.01 17.31 7.48
C TRP A 543 -41.75 16.58 8.00
N HIS A 544 -41.51 16.63 9.31
CA HIS A 544 -40.46 15.86 9.93
C HIS A 544 -40.72 14.34 9.82
N ILE A 545 -42.01 13.91 9.91
CA ILE A 545 -42.39 12.51 9.68
C ILE A 545 -42.02 12.07 8.26
N GLY A 546 -42.26 12.90 7.24
CA GLY A 546 -41.85 12.60 5.86
C GLY A 546 -40.34 12.35 5.70
N VAL A 547 -39.49 13.10 6.41
CA VAL A 547 -38.02 12.87 6.43
C VAL A 547 -37.68 11.56 7.15
N LEU A 548 -38.35 11.27 8.27
CA LEU A 548 -38.15 10.00 8.99
C LEU A 548 -38.58 8.80 8.13
N VAL A 549 -39.66 8.89 7.37
CA VAL A 549 -40.08 7.84 6.41
C VAL A 549 -39.02 7.61 5.34
N LYS A 550 -38.40 8.66 4.80
CA LYS A 550 -37.28 8.52 3.86
C LYS A 550 -36.09 7.79 4.49
N LEU A 551 -35.72 8.17 5.71
CA LEU A 551 -34.63 7.54 6.43
C LEU A 551 -34.94 6.06 6.75
N LEU A 552 -36.19 5.76 7.12
CA LEU A 552 -36.63 4.39 7.35
C LEU A 552 -36.59 3.55 6.06
N SER A 553 -37.02 4.09 4.93
CA SER A 553 -36.93 3.45 3.61
C SER A 553 -35.47 3.16 3.24
N LEU A 554 -34.56 4.10 3.51
CA LEU A 554 -33.13 3.89 3.33
C LEU A 554 -32.59 2.79 4.25
N LEU A 555 -33.03 2.74 5.50
CA LEU A 555 -32.62 1.69 6.43
C LEU A 555 -33.06 0.31 5.94
N ILE A 556 -34.29 0.18 5.46
CA ILE A 556 -34.81 -1.07 4.88
C ILE A 556 -33.98 -1.48 3.66
N PHE A 557 -33.70 -0.52 2.76
CA PHE A 557 -32.82 -0.78 1.61
C PHE A 557 -31.44 -1.29 2.03
N ILE A 558 -30.80 -0.65 3.01
CA ILE A 558 -29.47 -1.04 3.53
C ILE A 558 -29.52 -2.46 4.09
N CYS A 559 -30.55 -2.79 4.88
CA CYS A 559 -30.71 -4.12 5.46
C CYS A 559 -30.86 -5.19 4.35
N VAL A 560 -31.70 -4.97 3.37
CA VAL A 560 -31.91 -5.92 2.26
C VAL A 560 -30.63 -6.06 1.42
N PHE A 561 -30.02 -4.94 1.03
CA PHE A 561 -28.84 -4.91 0.15
C PHE A 561 -27.59 -5.53 0.80
N ALA A 562 -27.32 -5.20 2.06
CA ALA A 562 -26.13 -5.65 2.74
C ALA A 562 -26.26 -7.05 3.37
N TYR A 563 -27.48 -7.52 3.64
CA TYR A 563 -27.72 -8.81 4.30
C TYR A 563 -27.55 -9.99 3.33
N SER A 564 -28.02 -9.84 2.09
CA SER A 564 -27.95 -10.89 1.08
C SER A 564 -26.69 -10.77 0.24
N GLN A 565 -25.71 -11.68 0.45
CA GLN A 565 -24.51 -11.78 -0.38
C GLN A 565 -24.86 -12.03 -1.85
N GLY A 566 -25.79 -12.94 -2.11
CA GLY A 566 -26.19 -13.29 -3.48
C GLY A 566 -26.83 -12.13 -4.24
N PHE A 567 -27.66 -11.30 -3.57
CA PHE A 567 -28.20 -10.09 -4.17
C PHE A 567 -27.11 -9.08 -4.51
N PHE A 568 -26.15 -8.87 -3.60
CA PHE A 568 -25.01 -7.98 -3.80
C PHE A 568 -24.14 -8.45 -4.99
N GLU A 569 -23.83 -9.75 -5.03
CA GLU A 569 -23.03 -10.35 -6.10
C GLU A 569 -23.74 -10.25 -7.46
N ASN A 570 -25.03 -10.49 -7.51
CA ASN A 570 -25.82 -10.36 -8.75
C ASN A 570 -25.81 -8.92 -9.30
N VAL A 571 -25.90 -7.91 -8.44
CA VAL A 571 -25.86 -6.49 -8.86
C VAL A 571 -24.49 -6.11 -9.43
N PHE A 572 -23.40 -6.60 -8.84
CA PHE A 572 -22.05 -6.25 -9.25
C PHE A 572 -21.40 -7.21 -10.24
N SER A 573 -22.02 -8.35 -10.53
CA SER A 573 -21.53 -9.31 -11.54
C SER A 573 -21.89 -8.95 -12.98
N VAL A 574 -22.79 -7.99 -13.18
CA VAL A 574 -23.24 -7.58 -14.53
C VAL A 574 -22.13 -6.81 -15.25
N TRP A 575 -21.84 -7.21 -16.48
CA TRP A 575 -20.93 -6.44 -17.34
C TRP A 575 -21.56 -5.08 -17.72
N PRO A 576 -20.78 -3.95 -17.72
CA PRO A 576 -19.34 -3.80 -17.49
C PRO A 576 -18.95 -3.60 -16.02
N ILE A 577 -19.88 -3.66 -15.10
CA ILE A 577 -19.67 -3.38 -13.68
C ILE A 577 -18.71 -4.40 -13.07
N SER A 578 -18.84 -5.67 -13.43
CA SER A 578 -17.97 -6.73 -12.94
C SER A 578 -16.47 -6.45 -13.16
N ASN A 579 -16.09 -5.95 -14.34
CA ASN A 579 -14.70 -5.63 -14.66
C ASN A 579 -14.13 -4.47 -13.83
N LEU A 580 -14.99 -3.57 -13.35
CA LEU A 580 -14.60 -2.45 -12.49
C LEU A 580 -14.49 -2.87 -11.02
N PHE A 581 -15.26 -3.89 -10.62
CA PHE A 581 -15.47 -4.25 -9.22
C PHE A 581 -14.89 -5.61 -8.82
N GLU A 582 -14.39 -6.40 -9.74
CA GLU A 582 -13.84 -7.72 -9.45
C GLU A 582 -12.43 -7.66 -8.86
N LEU A 583 -12.23 -8.25 -7.67
CA LEU A 583 -10.93 -8.46 -7.04
C LEU A 583 -10.66 -9.96 -6.94
N ASN A 584 -9.54 -10.40 -7.52
CA ASN A 584 -9.14 -11.81 -7.45
C ASN A 584 -10.24 -12.81 -7.89
N GLY A 585 -11.10 -12.41 -8.82
CA GLY A 585 -12.18 -13.25 -9.31
C GLY A 585 -13.41 -13.36 -8.39
N THR A 586 -13.47 -12.59 -7.29
CA THR A 586 -14.61 -12.65 -6.36
C THR A 586 -15.07 -11.28 -5.87
N VAL A 587 -16.38 -11.10 -5.74
CA VAL A 587 -17.02 -9.90 -5.16
C VAL A 587 -17.22 -10.05 -3.65
N HIS A 588 -16.91 -11.23 -3.08
CA HIS A 588 -17.13 -11.56 -1.67
C HIS A 588 -16.43 -10.58 -0.71
N GLU A 589 -15.17 -10.22 -0.97
CA GLU A 589 -14.43 -9.27 -0.10
C GLU A 589 -15.10 -7.90 -0.04
N TRP A 590 -15.76 -7.49 -1.12
CA TRP A 590 -16.48 -6.24 -1.19
C TRP A 590 -17.73 -6.24 -0.34
N TRP A 591 -18.55 -7.26 -0.53
CA TRP A 591 -19.73 -7.46 0.29
C TRP A 591 -19.37 -7.47 1.78
N PHE A 592 -18.34 -8.20 2.18
CA PHE A 592 -17.84 -8.24 3.55
C PHE A 592 -17.47 -6.83 4.06
N ARG A 593 -16.70 -6.06 3.29
CA ARG A 593 -16.27 -4.70 3.68
C ARG A 593 -17.44 -3.74 3.77
N TRP A 594 -18.39 -3.82 2.87
CA TRP A 594 -19.57 -2.96 2.89
C TRP A 594 -20.51 -3.31 4.04
N LYS A 595 -20.66 -4.58 4.35
CA LYS A 595 -21.43 -5.07 5.50
C LYS A 595 -20.91 -4.51 6.83
N LEU A 596 -19.60 -4.31 6.98
CA LEU A 596 -19.01 -3.80 8.22
C LEU A 596 -19.47 -2.40 8.60
N ASP A 597 -19.57 -1.49 7.65
CA ASP A 597 -19.86 -0.07 7.89
C ASP A 597 -21.26 0.35 7.38
N ARG A 598 -22.16 -0.62 7.17
CA ARG A 598 -23.46 -0.45 6.50
C ARG A 598 -24.35 0.63 7.11
N PHE A 599 -24.31 0.81 8.42
CA PHE A 599 -25.16 1.78 9.12
C PHE A 599 -24.50 3.16 9.31
N ALA A 600 -23.24 3.33 8.95
CA ALA A 600 -22.50 4.56 9.24
C ALA A 600 -23.13 5.80 8.59
N VAL A 601 -23.50 5.69 7.31
CA VAL A 601 -24.10 6.80 6.55
C VAL A 601 -25.46 7.20 7.11
N ILE A 602 -26.33 6.23 7.39
CA ILE A 602 -27.68 6.55 7.91
C ILE A 602 -27.64 7.14 9.32
N HIS A 603 -26.71 6.71 10.18
CA HIS A 603 -26.50 7.33 11.47
C HIS A 603 -26.03 8.80 11.31
N GLY A 604 -25.16 9.08 10.33
CA GLY A 604 -24.76 10.44 10.01
C GLY A 604 -25.90 11.31 9.53
N MET A 605 -26.78 10.78 8.67
CA MET A 605 -27.99 11.50 8.20
C MET A 605 -28.98 11.73 9.32
N LEU A 606 -29.23 10.73 10.17
CA LEU A 606 -30.12 10.84 11.32
C LEU A 606 -29.60 11.86 12.34
N PHE A 607 -28.30 11.82 12.60
CA PHE A 607 -27.66 12.82 13.48
C PHE A 607 -27.80 14.22 12.91
N ALA A 608 -27.58 14.43 11.61
CA ALA A 608 -27.77 15.71 10.95
C ALA A 608 -29.22 16.21 11.08
N PHE A 609 -30.20 15.31 10.88
CA PHE A 609 -31.62 15.65 11.05
C PHE A 609 -31.93 16.09 12.48
N ILE A 610 -31.52 15.30 13.49
CA ILE A 610 -31.76 15.63 14.90
C ILE A 610 -31.10 16.97 15.26
N TYR A 611 -29.81 17.13 14.87
CA TYR A 611 -29.09 18.37 15.14
C TYR A 611 -29.78 19.60 14.55
N LEU A 612 -30.16 19.57 13.28
CA LEU A 612 -30.82 20.70 12.61
C LEU A 612 -32.18 21.01 13.22
N VAL A 613 -32.94 20.01 13.68
CA VAL A 613 -34.22 20.22 14.39
C VAL A 613 -33.99 20.84 15.77
N LEU A 614 -33.00 20.35 16.54
CA LEU A 614 -32.67 20.90 17.87
C LEU A 614 -32.14 22.34 17.76
N GLN A 615 -31.31 22.62 16.75
CA GLN A 615 -30.79 23.94 16.47
C GLN A 615 -31.95 24.92 16.15
N LYS A 616 -32.89 24.50 15.31
CA LYS A 616 -34.07 25.33 14.99
C LYS A 616 -34.97 25.62 16.20
N ARG A 617 -35.07 24.67 17.13
CA ARG A 617 -35.83 24.81 18.37
C ARG A 617 -35.12 25.58 19.48
N LEU A 618 -33.89 26.08 19.21
CA LEU A 618 -33.03 26.82 20.17
C LEU A 618 -32.77 26.04 21.47
N VAL A 619 -32.72 24.69 21.38
CA VAL A 619 -32.39 23.81 22.51
C VAL A 619 -30.90 23.80 22.79
N LEU A 620 -30.04 24.09 21.77
CA LEU A 620 -28.61 24.09 21.86
C LEU A 620 -28.07 25.51 22.04
N SER A 621 -27.17 25.68 23.03
CA SER A 621 -26.47 26.95 23.25
C SER A 621 -25.14 26.89 22.46
N GLU A 622 -25.09 27.56 21.30
CA GLU A 622 -23.92 27.60 20.42
C GLU A 622 -23.11 28.91 20.59
N GLY A 623 -23.30 29.66 21.68
CA GLY A 623 -22.52 30.85 22.00
C GLY A 623 -21.05 30.58 22.19
N LYS A 624 -20.19 31.60 21.97
CA LYS A 624 -18.77 31.52 22.16
C LYS A 624 -18.42 31.27 23.63
N GLY A 625 -17.77 30.14 23.93
CA GLY A 625 -17.41 29.79 25.31
C GLY A 625 -18.54 29.13 26.13
N GLU A 626 -19.76 29.10 25.63
CA GLU A 626 -20.91 28.50 26.35
C GLU A 626 -20.94 26.97 26.16
N SER A 627 -21.35 26.25 27.21
CA SER A 627 -21.59 24.80 27.11
C SER A 627 -22.84 24.53 26.28
N LEU A 628 -22.79 23.46 25.49
CA LEU A 628 -23.88 23.11 24.54
C LEU A 628 -25.21 22.82 25.24
N PHE A 629 -25.17 22.31 26.48
CA PHE A 629 -26.30 21.95 27.32
C PHE A 629 -26.12 22.53 28.72
N SER A 630 -27.17 22.45 29.54
CA SER A 630 -27.08 22.82 30.95
C SER A 630 -25.98 22.05 31.69
N ALA A 631 -25.39 22.65 32.72
CA ALA A 631 -24.22 22.13 33.42
C ALA A 631 -24.40 20.67 33.90
N LYS A 632 -25.58 20.28 34.41
CA LYS A 632 -25.88 18.93 34.89
C LYS A 632 -25.86 17.92 33.73
N ILE A 633 -26.57 18.25 32.63
CA ILE A 633 -26.64 17.39 31.44
C ILE A 633 -25.26 17.28 30.79
N SER A 634 -24.50 18.38 30.68
CA SER A 634 -23.14 18.39 30.13
C SER A 634 -22.19 17.45 30.89
N LYS A 635 -22.19 17.52 32.24
CA LYS A 635 -21.37 16.62 33.08
C LYS A 635 -21.75 15.15 32.88
N LEU A 636 -23.05 14.85 32.86
CA LEU A 636 -23.54 13.47 32.65
C LEU A 636 -23.10 12.94 31.29
N LEU A 637 -23.33 13.69 30.21
CA LEU A 637 -23.00 13.27 28.84
C LEU A 637 -21.47 13.11 28.65
N LEU A 638 -20.67 14.00 29.24
CA LEU A 638 -19.19 13.88 29.20
C LEU A 638 -18.71 12.63 29.94
N SER A 639 -19.26 12.36 31.14
CA SER A 639 -18.92 11.16 31.90
C SER A 639 -19.30 9.89 31.14
N LEU A 640 -20.52 9.83 30.59
CA LEU A 640 -20.95 8.68 29.77
C LEU A 640 -20.07 8.49 28.52
N SER A 641 -19.65 9.58 27.89
CA SER A 641 -18.75 9.52 26.72
C SER A 641 -17.38 8.96 27.08
N ILE A 642 -16.79 9.37 28.22
CA ILE A 642 -15.51 8.85 28.69
C ILE A 642 -15.64 7.35 29.06
N VAL A 643 -16.70 6.99 29.82
CA VAL A 643 -16.96 5.59 30.16
C VAL A 643 -17.13 4.74 28.91
N SER A 644 -17.82 5.25 27.89
CA SER A 644 -17.96 4.55 26.60
C SER A 644 -16.61 4.25 25.94
N PHE A 645 -15.69 5.22 25.88
CA PHE A 645 -14.34 4.98 25.31
C PHE A 645 -13.56 3.93 26.12
N ILE A 646 -13.60 3.98 27.43
CA ILE A 646 -12.91 3.02 28.29
C ILE A 646 -13.50 1.62 28.07
N THR A 647 -14.82 1.50 28.11
CA THR A 647 -15.54 0.21 27.92
C THR A 647 -15.24 -0.37 26.54
N TYR A 648 -15.23 0.47 25.49
CA TYR A 648 -14.89 0.02 24.14
C TYR A 648 -13.43 -0.45 24.05
N SER A 649 -12.49 0.26 24.67
CA SER A 649 -11.07 -0.13 24.66
C SER A 649 -10.84 -1.46 25.39
N ILE A 650 -11.53 -1.69 26.50
CA ILE A 650 -11.51 -2.97 27.23
C ILE A 650 -12.09 -4.08 26.34
N TRP A 651 -13.27 -3.85 25.75
CA TRP A 651 -13.88 -4.79 24.83
C TRP A 651 -12.97 -5.12 23.63
N ALA A 652 -12.38 -4.12 22.97
CA ALA A 652 -11.48 -4.30 21.84
C ALA A 652 -10.22 -5.10 22.22
N SER A 653 -9.75 -4.97 23.48
CA SER A 653 -8.62 -5.75 24.00
C SER A 653 -9.00 -7.18 24.37
N SER A 654 -10.27 -7.44 24.67
CA SER A 654 -10.79 -8.76 25.03
C SER A 654 -11.15 -9.61 23.81
N CYS A 655 -11.19 -9.03 22.63
CA CYS A 655 -11.48 -9.73 21.37
C CYS A 655 -10.41 -10.78 21.04
N LYS A 656 -10.82 -11.99 20.69
CA LYS A 656 -9.90 -13.09 20.31
C LYS A 656 -9.57 -13.12 18.84
N THR A 657 -10.55 -12.86 17.99
CA THR A 657 -10.40 -12.91 16.53
C THR A 657 -10.99 -11.68 15.84
N LYS A 658 -10.45 -11.33 14.65
CA LYS A 658 -11.01 -10.24 13.84
C LYS A 658 -12.45 -10.50 13.42
N THR A 659 -12.82 -11.74 13.17
CA THR A 659 -14.17 -12.12 12.72
C THR A 659 -15.20 -11.83 13.79
N GLU A 660 -14.95 -12.28 15.02
CA GLU A 660 -15.81 -12.06 16.17
C GLU A 660 -16.09 -10.58 16.42
N CYS A 661 -15.03 -9.74 16.41
CA CYS A 661 -15.19 -8.31 16.66
C CYS A 661 -15.87 -7.57 15.51
N ASN A 662 -15.62 -8.00 14.27
CA ASN A 662 -16.25 -7.41 13.11
C ASN A 662 -17.76 -7.65 13.05
N GLU A 663 -18.26 -8.72 13.63
CA GLU A 663 -19.71 -8.98 13.73
C GLU A 663 -20.43 -7.94 14.60
N MET A 664 -19.80 -7.52 15.69
CA MET A 664 -20.35 -6.52 16.62
C MET A 664 -20.15 -5.09 16.15
N HIS A 665 -19.11 -4.84 15.34
CA HIS A 665 -18.71 -3.51 14.91
C HIS A 665 -19.86 -2.66 14.33
N PRO A 666 -20.74 -3.16 13.42
CA PRO A 666 -21.80 -2.35 12.82
C PRO A 666 -22.80 -1.74 13.81
N TYR A 667 -22.87 -2.27 15.01
CA TYR A 667 -23.85 -1.85 16.02
C TYR A 667 -23.24 -0.93 17.08
N ILE A 668 -21.93 -1.05 17.36
CA ILE A 668 -21.31 -0.35 18.49
C ILE A 668 -20.50 0.90 18.08
N PHE A 669 -20.02 0.99 16.83
CA PHE A 669 -19.17 2.12 16.40
C PHE A 669 -19.86 3.48 16.56
N VAL A 670 -21.18 3.56 16.39
CA VAL A 670 -21.93 4.82 16.46
C VAL A 670 -21.83 5.45 17.85
N VAL A 671 -21.80 4.65 18.89
CA VAL A 671 -21.66 5.13 20.28
C VAL A 671 -20.32 5.85 20.46
N GLN A 672 -19.23 5.31 19.88
CA GLN A 672 -17.93 5.94 19.93
C GLN A 672 -17.85 7.25 19.15
N ILE A 673 -18.50 7.31 17.98
CA ILE A 673 -18.58 8.52 17.17
C ILE A 673 -19.34 9.60 17.92
N LEU A 674 -20.50 9.27 18.51
CA LEU A 674 -21.29 10.21 19.32
C LEU A 674 -20.53 10.66 20.55
N ALA A 675 -19.85 9.76 21.24
CA ALA A 675 -19.02 10.10 22.40
C ALA A 675 -17.91 11.10 22.02
N PHE A 676 -17.24 10.88 20.88
CA PHE A 676 -16.26 11.86 20.37
C PHE A 676 -16.88 13.22 20.08
N ILE A 677 -18.02 13.24 19.38
CA ILE A 677 -18.71 14.51 19.06
C ILE A 677 -19.10 15.24 20.34
N LEU A 678 -19.61 14.56 21.36
CA LEU A 678 -19.98 15.16 22.63
C LEU A 678 -18.78 15.71 23.40
N ILE A 679 -17.70 14.95 23.54
CA ILE A 679 -16.46 15.42 24.19
C ILE A 679 -15.91 16.65 23.47
N ARG A 680 -15.94 16.65 22.14
CA ARG A 680 -15.36 17.73 21.32
C ARG A 680 -16.22 19.00 21.33
N ASN A 681 -17.53 18.89 21.52
CA ASN A 681 -18.45 20.01 21.31
C ASN A 681 -19.19 20.52 22.56
N ILE A 682 -19.36 19.71 23.61
CA ILE A 682 -20.00 20.17 24.84
C ILE A 682 -19.23 21.31 25.48
N PRO A 683 -17.88 21.24 25.66
CA PRO A 683 -17.15 22.38 26.19
C PRO A 683 -17.04 23.50 25.15
N GLY A 684 -17.58 24.68 25.45
CA GLY A 684 -17.59 25.81 24.53
C GLY A 684 -16.21 26.26 24.08
N TYR A 685 -15.20 26.18 24.96
CA TYR A 685 -13.81 26.43 24.58
C TYR A 685 -13.32 25.45 23.52
N ALA A 686 -13.51 24.14 23.73
CA ALA A 686 -13.10 23.13 22.76
C ALA A 686 -13.79 23.36 21.39
N ARG A 687 -15.07 23.73 21.37
CA ARG A 687 -15.81 24.01 20.15
C ARG A 687 -15.32 25.26 19.39
N SER A 688 -14.77 26.24 20.10
CA SER A 688 -14.32 27.52 19.53
C SER A 688 -12.88 27.51 18.99
N VAL A 689 -12.13 26.45 19.14
CA VAL A 689 -10.76 26.29 18.62
C VAL A 689 -10.66 25.07 17.72
N TYR A 690 -9.71 25.08 16.79
CA TYR A 690 -9.40 23.93 15.96
C TYR A 690 -7.90 23.84 15.66
N SER A 691 -7.40 22.65 15.34
CA SER A 691 -6.02 22.47 14.89
C SER A 691 -5.89 22.78 13.41
N SER A 692 -5.18 23.87 13.08
CA SER A 692 -4.90 24.22 11.67
C SER A 692 -4.01 23.19 10.98
N PHE A 693 -3.11 22.52 11.74
CA PHE A 693 -2.31 21.41 11.25
C PHE A 693 -3.18 20.26 10.75
N PHE A 694 -4.06 19.73 11.59
CA PHE A 694 -4.96 18.66 11.17
C PHE A 694 -5.95 19.10 10.09
N ALA A 695 -6.50 20.31 10.18
CA ALA A 695 -7.44 20.81 9.17
C ALA A 695 -6.79 20.92 7.77
N TRP A 696 -5.49 21.24 7.69
CA TRP A 696 -4.76 21.24 6.43
C TRP A 696 -4.69 19.83 5.82
N PHE A 697 -4.32 18.81 6.61
CA PHE A 697 -4.33 17.42 6.15
C PHE A 697 -5.74 16.92 5.79
N GLY A 698 -6.77 17.39 6.49
CA GLY A 698 -8.15 17.06 6.19
C GLY A 698 -8.62 17.50 4.81
N LYS A 699 -8.12 18.65 4.33
CA LYS A 699 -8.44 19.16 2.99
C LYS A 699 -7.90 18.30 1.85
N ILE A 700 -6.81 17.57 2.08
CA ILE A 700 -6.16 16.67 1.11
C ILE A 700 -6.25 15.19 1.51
N SER A 701 -7.15 14.85 2.44
CA SER A 701 -7.26 13.50 3.00
C SER A 701 -7.56 12.42 1.95
N LEU A 702 -8.33 12.74 0.92
CA LEU A 702 -8.64 11.84 -0.19
C LEU A 702 -7.38 11.49 -0.99
N GLU A 703 -6.61 12.49 -1.37
CA GLU A 703 -5.38 12.30 -2.13
C GLU A 703 -4.33 11.53 -1.31
N LEU A 704 -4.20 11.83 -0.02
CA LEU A 704 -3.34 11.06 0.90
C LEU A 704 -3.76 9.61 0.97
N PHE A 705 -5.07 9.35 1.07
CA PHE A 705 -5.57 7.98 1.11
C PHE A 705 -5.25 7.21 -0.18
N ILE A 706 -5.42 7.83 -1.35
CA ILE A 706 -5.20 7.16 -2.64
C ILE A 706 -3.70 7.02 -2.95
N CYS A 707 -2.92 8.08 -2.76
CA CYS A 707 -1.49 8.10 -3.12
C CYS A 707 -0.66 7.13 -2.28
N GLN A 708 -1.05 6.85 -1.02
CA GLN A 708 -0.31 5.92 -0.16
C GLN A 708 -0.11 4.54 -0.79
N TYR A 709 -1.05 4.07 -1.61
CA TYR A 709 -1.01 2.74 -2.21
C TYR A 709 0.22 2.50 -3.09
N HIS A 710 0.78 3.57 -3.70
CA HIS A 710 1.77 3.45 -4.78
C HIS A 710 3.11 4.12 -4.47
N ILE A 711 3.13 5.25 -3.75
CA ILE A 711 4.35 6.07 -3.59
C ILE A 711 4.85 6.17 -2.14
N TRP A 712 4.22 5.47 -1.21
CA TRP A 712 4.60 5.45 0.20
C TRP A 712 4.60 4.03 0.76
N LEU A 713 3.49 3.30 0.54
CA LEU A 713 3.42 1.86 0.67
C LEU A 713 3.79 1.21 -0.67
N ALA A 714 3.94 -0.10 -0.68
CA ALA A 714 4.22 -0.88 -1.88
C ALA A 714 3.50 -2.24 -1.81
N ALA A 715 3.50 -2.97 -2.92
CA ALA A 715 3.01 -4.33 -2.98
C ALA A 715 1.57 -4.48 -2.45
N ASP A 716 0.63 -3.74 -3.04
CA ASP A 716 -0.78 -3.75 -2.63
C ASP A 716 -0.98 -3.44 -1.14
N THR A 717 -0.23 -2.47 -0.63
CA THR A 717 -0.19 -2.09 0.79
C THR A 717 0.42 -3.12 1.76
N LYS A 718 0.99 -4.19 1.28
CA LYS A 718 1.64 -5.21 2.12
C LYS A 718 3.08 -4.85 2.47
N GLY A 719 3.73 -3.97 1.68
CA GLY A 719 5.10 -3.51 1.86
C GLY A 719 5.23 -2.01 2.07
N ILE A 720 6.47 -1.60 2.24
CA ILE A 720 6.93 -0.21 2.35
C ILE A 720 7.84 0.08 1.17
N LEU A 721 7.67 1.26 0.56
CA LEU A 721 8.58 1.75 -0.47
C LEU A 721 9.90 2.21 0.15
N VAL A 722 11.02 1.72 -0.36
CA VAL A 722 12.35 2.08 0.11
C VAL A 722 13.05 2.97 -0.91
N LEU A 723 13.06 4.26 -0.62
CA LEU A 723 13.76 5.26 -1.41
C LEU A 723 15.22 5.39 -0.96
N ILE A 724 15.49 5.17 0.34
CA ILE A 724 16.82 5.23 0.94
C ILE A 724 17.12 3.90 1.62
N PRO A 725 17.93 3.04 0.97
CA PRO A 725 18.31 1.75 1.53
C PRO A 725 19.20 1.90 2.77
N GLY A 726 19.08 0.96 3.71
CA GLY A 726 19.95 0.87 4.88
C GLY A 726 19.59 1.75 6.07
N ASN A 727 18.72 2.75 5.90
CA ASN A 727 18.26 3.61 7.00
C ASN A 727 16.73 3.75 7.00
N PRO A 728 15.99 2.89 7.72
CA PRO A 728 14.53 2.91 7.74
C PRO A 728 13.93 4.22 8.24
N SER A 729 14.52 4.83 9.27
CA SER A 729 13.99 6.09 9.84
C SER A 729 14.11 7.25 8.86
N PHE A 730 15.26 7.38 8.20
CA PHE A 730 15.48 8.42 7.20
C PHE A 730 14.62 8.17 5.94
N ASN A 731 14.46 6.91 5.55
CA ASN A 731 13.53 6.53 4.47
C ASN A 731 12.10 7.00 4.75
N ILE A 732 11.58 6.79 5.97
CA ILE A 732 10.23 7.23 6.35
C ILE A 732 10.11 8.75 6.24
N VAL A 733 11.08 9.51 6.72
CA VAL A 733 11.05 10.98 6.67
C VAL A 733 11.01 11.47 5.21
N VAL A 734 11.94 11.01 4.39
CA VAL A 734 12.04 11.44 2.98
C VAL A 734 10.83 10.98 2.15
N SER A 735 10.42 9.73 2.31
CA SER A 735 9.27 9.20 1.58
C SER A 735 7.97 9.90 1.98
N THR A 736 7.79 10.22 3.28
CA THR A 736 6.61 10.96 3.77
C THR A 736 6.61 12.39 3.24
N PHE A 737 7.75 13.07 3.23
CA PHE A 737 7.87 14.42 2.67
C PHE A 737 7.45 14.46 1.20
N ILE A 738 8.01 13.57 0.36
CA ILE A 738 7.65 13.48 -1.06
C ILE A 738 6.16 13.13 -1.21
N PHE A 739 5.67 12.15 -0.48
CA PHE A 739 4.28 11.70 -0.51
C PHE A 739 3.29 12.83 -0.22
N VAL A 740 3.53 13.63 0.82
CA VAL A 740 2.67 14.76 1.20
C VAL A 740 2.70 15.86 0.13
N CYS A 741 3.88 16.19 -0.41
CA CYS A 741 4.02 17.17 -1.50
C CYS A 741 3.25 16.74 -2.75
N VAL A 742 3.35 15.47 -3.14
CA VAL A 742 2.65 14.90 -4.30
C VAL A 742 1.14 14.90 -4.09
N ALA A 743 0.67 14.45 -2.93
CA ALA A 743 -0.76 14.45 -2.61
C ALA A 743 -1.36 15.86 -2.66
N HIS A 744 -0.66 16.85 -2.12
CA HIS A 744 -1.08 18.25 -2.19
C HIS A 744 -1.12 18.77 -3.63
N GLU A 745 -0.11 18.44 -4.47
CA GLU A 745 -0.09 18.84 -5.88
C GLU A 745 -1.26 18.23 -6.66
N ILE A 746 -1.53 16.94 -6.47
CA ILE A 746 -2.68 16.27 -7.10
C ILE A 746 -4.01 16.93 -6.71
N SER A 747 -4.15 17.36 -5.46
CA SER A 747 -5.35 18.07 -5.00
C SER A 747 -5.56 19.37 -5.78
N LEU A 748 -4.49 20.13 -6.03
CA LEU A 748 -4.57 21.36 -6.85
C LEU A 748 -4.91 21.04 -8.30
N ILE A 749 -4.22 20.08 -8.90
CA ILE A 749 -4.47 19.64 -10.29
C ILE A 749 -5.93 19.19 -10.48
N THR A 750 -6.45 18.41 -9.53
CA THR A 750 -7.85 17.94 -9.58
C THR A 750 -8.83 19.11 -9.52
N ASN A 751 -8.56 20.14 -8.72
CA ASN A 751 -9.40 21.32 -8.65
C ASN A 751 -9.31 22.17 -9.94
N ASP A 752 -8.11 22.34 -10.50
CA ASP A 752 -7.90 23.08 -11.77
C ASP A 752 -8.65 22.36 -12.91
N LEU A 753 -8.52 21.05 -13.02
CA LEU A 753 -9.19 20.26 -14.06
C LEU A 753 -10.73 20.21 -13.87
N ALA A 754 -11.21 20.18 -12.62
CA ALA A 754 -12.64 20.19 -12.34
C ALA A 754 -13.32 21.45 -12.92
N GLN A 755 -12.68 22.61 -12.85
CA GLN A 755 -13.22 23.86 -13.38
C GLN A 755 -13.33 23.82 -14.92
N VAL A 756 -12.42 23.10 -15.57
CA VAL A 756 -12.40 22.97 -17.03
C VAL A 756 -13.38 21.89 -17.50
N VAL A 757 -13.40 20.74 -16.85
CA VAL A 757 -14.20 19.58 -17.28
C VAL A 757 -15.69 19.77 -16.99
N ILE A 758 -16.03 20.47 -15.89
CA ILE A 758 -17.40 20.64 -15.42
C ILE A 758 -17.82 22.11 -15.56
N PRO A 759 -18.37 22.52 -16.69
CA PRO A 759 -18.87 23.88 -16.88
C PRO A 759 -20.16 24.12 -16.08
N LYS A 760 -20.40 25.37 -15.72
CA LYS A 760 -21.63 25.77 -15.05
C LYS A 760 -22.86 25.75 -15.99
N ASP A 761 -22.65 25.89 -17.28
CA ASP A 761 -23.71 25.82 -18.28
C ASP A 761 -24.20 24.37 -18.47
N SER A 762 -25.49 24.15 -18.29
CA SER A 762 -26.11 22.81 -18.34
C SER A 762 -26.00 22.14 -19.72
N ALA A 763 -26.10 22.90 -20.80
CA ALA A 763 -26.02 22.36 -22.16
C ALA A 763 -24.59 21.92 -22.49
N ALA A 764 -23.59 22.71 -22.13
CA ALA A 764 -22.20 22.37 -22.27
C ALA A 764 -21.82 21.17 -21.36
N LEU A 765 -22.38 21.08 -20.14
CA LEU A 765 -22.17 19.96 -19.23
C LEU A 765 -22.70 18.65 -19.81
N LEU A 766 -23.95 18.65 -20.35
CA LEU A 766 -24.53 17.46 -20.97
C LEU A 766 -23.72 16.97 -22.18
N LYS A 767 -23.26 17.88 -23.02
CA LYS A 767 -22.37 17.53 -24.17
C LYS A 767 -21.08 16.90 -23.69
N ARG A 768 -20.44 17.44 -22.66
CA ARG A 768 -19.19 16.86 -22.10
C ARG A 768 -19.41 15.52 -21.42
N LEU A 769 -20.50 15.36 -20.70
CA LEU A 769 -20.88 14.06 -20.13
C LEU A 769 -21.09 13.01 -21.20
N GLY A 770 -21.81 13.35 -22.30
CA GLY A 770 -21.98 12.48 -23.46
C GLY A 770 -20.64 12.04 -24.05
N ALA A 771 -19.70 12.98 -24.24
CA ALA A 771 -18.36 12.68 -24.74
C ALA A 771 -17.58 11.78 -23.78
N VAL A 772 -17.61 12.05 -22.48
CA VAL A 772 -16.94 11.20 -21.47
C VAL A 772 -17.53 9.79 -21.45
N THR A 773 -18.87 9.67 -21.52
CA THR A 773 -19.54 8.36 -21.56
C THR A 773 -19.14 7.57 -22.80
N LEU A 774 -19.10 8.23 -23.98
CA LEU A 774 -18.67 7.59 -25.22
C LEU A 774 -17.21 7.09 -25.14
N VAL A 775 -16.30 7.94 -24.66
CA VAL A 775 -14.89 7.56 -24.47
C VAL A 775 -14.76 6.40 -23.48
N THR A 776 -15.50 6.42 -22.39
CA THR A 776 -15.49 5.34 -21.39
C THR A 776 -15.98 4.03 -22.01
N MET A 777 -17.06 4.06 -22.80
CA MET A 777 -17.57 2.87 -23.49
C MET A 777 -16.54 2.31 -24.50
N VAL A 778 -15.89 3.16 -25.27
CA VAL A 778 -14.84 2.74 -26.19
C VAL A 778 -13.66 2.10 -25.44
N VAL A 779 -13.22 2.70 -24.33
CA VAL A 779 -12.13 2.17 -23.49
C VAL A 779 -12.52 0.80 -22.92
N LEU A 780 -13.75 0.63 -22.43
CA LEU A 780 -14.25 -0.65 -21.90
C LEU A 780 -14.34 -1.73 -22.98
N LEU A 781 -14.77 -1.37 -24.20
CA LEU A 781 -14.82 -2.31 -25.34
C LEU A 781 -13.41 -2.73 -25.77
N LEU A 782 -12.45 -1.81 -25.82
CA LEU A 782 -11.05 -2.12 -26.11
C LEU A 782 -10.43 -3.01 -25.01
N ALA A 783 -10.74 -2.76 -23.75
CA ALA A 783 -10.28 -3.59 -22.63
C ALA A 783 -10.86 -5.02 -22.72
N ARG A 784 -12.10 -5.19 -23.16
CA ARG A 784 -12.72 -6.51 -23.36
C ARG A 784 -12.05 -7.31 -24.48
N GLY A 785 -11.67 -6.65 -25.58
CA GLY A 785 -10.99 -7.30 -26.69
C GLY A 785 -9.60 -7.84 -26.35
N THR A 786 -8.93 -7.28 -25.36
CA THR A 786 -7.60 -7.71 -24.90
C THR A 786 -7.62 -8.84 -23.87
N HIS A 787 -8.77 -9.14 -23.25
CA HIS A 787 -8.94 -10.27 -22.33
C HIS A 787 -9.50 -11.52 -23.00
N GLY A 788 -9.94 -11.43 -24.25
CA GLY A 788 -10.49 -12.53 -25.03
C GLY A 788 -9.54 -13.08 -26.12
N ALA A 789 -8.33 -12.60 -26.19
CA ALA A 789 -7.22 -13.08 -26.99
C ALA A 789 -6.07 -13.48 -26.04
#